data_82cae85058877b783e25e5d54bf74647
#
_entry.id   82cae85058877b783e25e5d54bf74647
#
_cell.length_a   1.000
_cell.length_b   1.000
_cell.length_c   1.000
_cell.angle_alpha   90.00
_cell.angle_beta   90.00
_cell.angle_gamma   90.00
#
_symmetry.space_group_name_H-M   'P 1'
#
loop_
_entity.id
_entity.type
_entity.pdbx_description
1 polymer ?
#
loop_
_entity_poly.entity_id
_entity_poly.type
_entity_poly.pdbx_seq_one_letter_code
_entity_poly.pdbx_strand_id
1 'polypeptide(L)'
;HEGGELGYSLSHATGAIFDNLEVIAATVVGDGEAETGPLAAGWFSNVFINPVTDGAVLPILYLNGGKISNPTILDRKSNEELTQYFNGMGWEPLFVEGTDPEAVHPIMAQVLDTAVEKIKAIQTEARKGSAAEAKMPVWPVIIFRTPKGWTGPQTWDGEPIEGGFRAHQVPIPVDAHHMQHIDALVDWMQTYRPEELFTADGQLVAELKEMAPKGDRRMAMNPVTNGGIDPKPLNIPDWKQYAVDTTTPGAVIAQDMIEFGNFARDLVVDNPDNFRIFGPDETKSNRLNKVFEVTNRVWMEAIDPAYDEWLSPSGRVIDSQLSEHQAEGFLEGYVLTGRHGFFASYEAFLRVVDSMITQHFKWLRKAKEQTWRKHYPSLNLIATSTVFQQDHNGYTHQDPGLLTHLAEKKPEFIREYLPADANSLMAVMAETMASEEQINLIVSSKHPRPQFYSAEEAEVLVKDGLKVIDWASTCGDEEPDVVIAAAGTEPNLEALAAVTILHKQFPALKIRFINIVDLLKLRHPDVDPRGLSDEAFDAYFTADKPVIFAFHGFEGLIRDIFFDRHNHNLHIHGYRENGDITTPFDMRVLSEIDRFHLAQDAANAVYGEEASAFSQKMTETVDFHHKFIRENGEDIPEVMEWKWEALE
;
A
#
# COMPACT_ATOMS: atom_id res chain seq x y z
N HIS A 1 -10.86 -11.29 5.91
CA HIS A 1 -10.59 -10.32 4.87
C HIS A 1 -11.22 -10.81 3.58
N GLU A 2 -11.97 -9.97 2.91
CA GLU A 2 -12.89 -10.38 1.84
C GLU A 2 -12.74 -9.43 0.65
N GLY A 3 -12.76 -9.97 -0.55
CA GLY A 3 -12.65 -9.16 -1.76
C GLY A 3 -13.23 -9.84 -2.99
N GLY A 4 -13.50 -9.05 -4.02
CA GLY A 4 -13.96 -9.54 -5.32
C GLY A 4 -12.81 -10.05 -6.19
N GLU A 5 -11.60 -9.56 -6.00
CA GLU A 5 -10.41 -10.06 -6.64
C GLU A 5 -9.77 -11.17 -5.80
N LEU A 6 -9.27 -12.21 -6.46
CA LEU A 6 -8.74 -13.39 -5.82
C LEU A 6 -7.20 -13.41 -5.85
N GLY A 7 -6.58 -14.12 -4.90
CA GLY A 7 -5.16 -14.42 -4.92
C GLY A 7 -4.38 -13.94 -3.70
N TYR A 8 -5.05 -13.38 -2.69
CA TYR A 8 -4.39 -12.73 -1.55
C TYR A 8 -4.47 -13.51 -0.24
N SER A 9 -5.28 -14.60 -0.20
CA SER A 9 -5.54 -15.33 1.03
C SER A 9 -4.28 -15.90 1.69
N LEU A 10 -3.34 -16.42 0.91
CA LEU A 10 -2.12 -17.04 1.42
C LEU A 10 -1.11 -15.98 1.93
N SER A 11 -0.96 -14.86 1.26
CA SER A 11 -0.10 -13.77 1.73
C SER A 11 -0.63 -13.14 3.02
N HIS A 12 -1.94 -12.89 3.11
CA HIS A 12 -2.58 -12.40 4.33
C HIS A 12 -2.41 -13.37 5.50
N ALA A 13 -2.65 -14.68 5.28
CA ALA A 13 -2.45 -15.69 6.32
C ALA A 13 -1.00 -15.73 6.79
N THR A 14 -0.04 -15.57 5.88
CA THR A 14 1.38 -15.54 6.22
C THR A 14 1.74 -14.27 7.00
N GLY A 15 1.25 -13.11 6.59
CA GLY A 15 1.43 -11.87 7.35
C GLY A 15 0.90 -11.98 8.78
N ALA A 16 -0.25 -12.63 8.96
CA ALA A 16 -0.88 -12.81 10.26
C ALA A 16 -0.09 -13.69 11.24
N ILE A 17 0.76 -14.59 10.75
CA ILE A 17 1.53 -15.49 11.63
C ILE A 17 2.93 -14.97 11.97
N PHE A 18 3.42 -13.93 11.30
CA PHE A 18 4.70 -13.33 11.66
C PHE A 18 4.68 -12.81 13.10
N ASP A 19 5.68 -13.18 13.89
CA ASP A 19 5.81 -12.86 15.33
C ASP A 19 4.65 -13.39 16.20
N ASN A 20 3.86 -14.34 15.72
CA ASN A 20 2.73 -14.98 16.41
C ASN A 20 3.00 -16.47 16.63
N LEU A 21 3.95 -16.79 17.52
CA LEU A 21 4.50 -18.13 17.74
C LEU A 21 3.47 -19.27 17.87
N GLU A 22 2.32 -19.00 18.50
CA GLU A 22 1.33 -20.03 18.84
C GLU A 22 0.19 -20.13 17.81
N VAL A 23 0.21 -19.28 16.77
CA VAL A 23 -0.86 -19.23 15.78
C VAL A 23 -0.61 -20.21 14.66
N ILE A 24 -1.63 -20.98 14.31
CA ILE A 24 -1.73 -21.70 13.05
C ILE A 24 -2.87 -21.03 12.25
N ALA A 25 -2.52 -20.32 11.20
CA ALA A 25 -3.50 -19.71 10.30
C ALA A 25 -3.92 -20.71 9.23
N ALA A 26 -5.11 -21.26 9.35
CA ALA A 26 -5.70 -22.09 8.31
C ALA A 26 -6.30 -21.18 7.22
N THR A 27 -5.92 -21.38 5.98
CA THR A 27 -6.45 -20.62 4.84
C THR A 27 -6.99 -21.58 3.77
N VAL A 28 -8.25 -21.38 3.39
CA VAL A 28 -8.87 -22.15 2.31
C VAL A 28 -8.63 -21.40 1.00
N VAL A 29 -7.93 -22.06 0.10
CA VAL A 29 -7.59 -21.53 -1.23
C VAL A 29 -8.44 -22.27 -2.26
N GLY A 30 -9.31 -21.56 -2.98
CA GLY A 30 -10.06 -22.13 -4.09
C GLY A 30 -9.13 -22.48 -5.26
N ASP A 31 -9.50 -23.51 -6.02
CA ASP A 31 -8.70 -23.95 -7.18
C ASP A 31 -8.59 -22.85 -8.28
N GLY A 32 -9.63 -22.05 -8.47
CA GLY A 32 -9.57 -20.89 -9.35
C GLY A 32 -8.67 -19.78 -8.82
N GLU A 33 -8.67 -19.54 -7.52
CA GLU A 33 -7.75 -18.60 -6.86
C GLU A 33 -6.30 -19.07 -6.96
N ALA A 34 -6.06 -20.38 -6.78
CA ALA A 34 -4.71 -20.96 -6.84
C ALA A 34 -3.99 -20.76 -8.19
N GLU A 35 -4.76 -20.46 -9.24
CA GLU A 35 -4.25 -20.19 -10.59
C GLU A 35 -4.02 -18.70 -10.90
N THR A 36 -4.32 -17.80 -9.95
CA THR A 36 -4.03 -16.37 -10.10
C THR A 36 -2.54 -16.09 -9.92
N GLY A 37 -2.03 -15.03 -10.58
CA GLY A 37 -0.63 -14.62 -10.43
C GLY A 37 -0.22 -14.36 -8.99
N PRO A 38 -1.00 -13.57 -8.20
CA PRO A 38 -0.69 -13.32 -6.80
C PRO A 38 -0.58 -14.58 -5.95
N LEU A 39 -1.54 -15.52 -6.06
CA LEU A 39 -1.47 -16.74 -5.26
C LEU A 39 -0.38 -17.70 -5.72
N ALA A 40 -0.11 -17.78 -7.02
CA ALA A 40 1.00 -18.57 -7.54
C ALA A 40 2.34 -18.13 -6.94
N ALA A 41 2.56 -16.82 -6.77
CA ALA A 41 3.69 -16.28 -6.02
C ALA A 41 3.58 -16.60 -4.52
N GLY A 42 2.38 -16.61 -3.98
CA GLY A 42 2.09 -16.88 -2.56
C GLY A 42 2.58 -18.24 -2.06
N TRP A 43 2.68 -19.25 -2.92
CA TRP A 43 3.22 -20.56 -2.53
C TRP A 43 4.67 -20.51 -2.04
N PHE A 44 5.43 -19.47 -2.38
CA PHE A 44 6.79 -19.23 -1.87
C PHE A 44 6.84 -18.48 -0.54
N SER A 45 5.70 -18.17 0.08
CA SER A 45 5.65 -17.49 1.39
C SER A 45 6.39 -18.24 2.49
N ASN A 46 6.49 -19.56 2.40
CA ASN A 46 7.19 -20.40 3.36
C ASN A 46 8.70 -20.09 3.48
N VAL A 47 9.29 -19.47 2.44
CA VAL A 47 10.70 -19.00 2.46
C VAL A 47 10.93 -17.89 3.50
N PHE A 48 9.88 -17.20 3.93
CA PHE A 48 9.93 -16.09 4.88
C PHE A 48 9.44 -16.46 6.29
N ILE A 49 9.03 -17.72 6.50
CA ILE A 49 8.49 -18.18 7.80
C ILE A 49 9.58 -18.85 8.61
N ASN A 50 10.02 -18.20 9.69
CA ASN A 50 10.96 -18.81 10.62
C ASN A 50 10.20 -19.58 11.71
N PRO A 51 10.32 -20.92 11.80
CA PRO A 51 9.57 -21.73 12.76
C PRO A 51 9.93 -21.46 14.23
N VAL A 52 10.98 -20.70 14.50
CA VAL A 52 11.39 -20.29 15.86
C VAL A 52 10.62 -19.06 16.32
N THR A 53 10.46 -18.07 15.46
CA THR A 53 9.88 -16.75 15.80
C THR A 53 8.45 -16.55 15.32
N ASP A 54 8.01 -17.33 14.34
CA ASP A 54 6.73 -17.16 13.70
C ASP A 54 5.78 -18.33 14.01
N GLY A 55 4.51 -18.15 13.72
CA GLY A 55 3.51 -19.19 13.73
C GLY A 55 3.65 -20.14 12.53
N ALA A 56 2.54 -20.67 12.06
CA ALA A 56 2.51 -21.49 10.85
C ALA A 56 1.27 -21.19 10.01
N VAL A 57 1.38 -21.35 8.70
CA VAL A 57 0.23 -21.36 7.79
C VAL A 57 -0.10 -22.81 7.45
N LEU A 58 -1.39 -23.15 7.46
CA LEU A 58 -1.93 -24.40 6.96
C LEU A 58 -2.82 -24.09 5.74
N PRO A 59 -2.28 -24.13 4.52
CA PRO A 59 -3.10 -23.99 3.32
C PRO A 59 -3.98 -25.22 3.12
N ILE A 60 -5.24 -25.01 2.74
CA ILE A 60 -6.19 -26.03 2.32
C ILE A 60 -6.59 -25.69 0.89
N LEU A 61 -5.95 -26.32 -0.09
CA LEU A 61 -6.31 -26.16 -1.48
C LEU A 61 -7.57 -26.96 -1.80
N TYR A 62 -8.66 -26.25 -2.06
CA TYR A 62 -9.94 -26.85 -2.38
C TYR A 62 -10.11 -27.02 -3.89
N LEU A 63 -9.90 -28.24 -4.36
CA LEU A 63 -10.07 -28.64 -5.75
C LEU A 63 -11.51 -29.10 -5.99
N ASN A 64 -12.35 -28.23 -6.53
CA ASN A 64 -13.71 -28.59 -6.92
C ASN A 64 -13.88 -28.76 -8.44
N GLY A 65 -12.83 -28.51 -9.21
CA GLY A 65 -12.75 -28.78 -10.65
C GLY A 65 -13.25 -27.67 -11.55
N GLY A 66 -13.80 -26.56 -11.01
CA GLY A 66 -14.41 -25.56 -11.87
C GLY A 66 -14.33 -24.14 -11.38
N LYS A 67 -14.06 -23.23 -12.29
CA LYS A 67 -14.20 -21.77 -12.14
C LYS A 67 -15.65 -21.34 -12.41
N ILE A 68 -15.86 -20.18 -12.99
CA ILE A 68 -17.21 -19.68 -13.33
C ILE A 68 -17.86 -20.57 -14.41
N SER A 69 -17.12 -20.87 -15.49
CA SER A 69 -17.60 -21.68 -16.60
C SER A 69 -16.60 -22.71 -17.11
N ASN A 70 -15.32 -22.53 -16.78
CA ASN A 70 -14.24 -23.40 -17.25
C ASN A 70 -13.69 -24.28 -16.13
N PRO A 71 -13.12 -25.44 -16.45
CA PRO A 71 -12.39 -26.27 -15.51
C PRO A 71 -11.13 -25.54 -15.02
N THR A 72 -10.64 -25.96 -13.84
CA THR A 72 -9.35 -25.52 -13.31
C THR A 72 -8.23 -26.44 -13.79
N ILE A 73 -7.01 -25.89 -13.88
CA ILE A 73 -5.83 -26.63 -14.35
C ILE A 73 -5.38 -27.63 -13.30
N LEU A 74 -5.33 -27.18 -12.01
CA LEU A 74 -4.83 -28.01 -10.92
C LEU A 74 -5.72 -29.23 -10.65
N ASP A 75 -7.04 -29.11 -10.84
CA ASP A 75 -7.94 -30.27 -10.68
C ASP A 75 -7.71 -31.34 -11.74
N ARG A 76 -7.20 -30.97 -12.92
CA ARG A 76 -6.86 -31.92 -14.01
C ARG A 76 -5.55 -32.66 -13.78
N LYS A 77 -4.81 -32.31 -12.72
CA LYS A 77 -3.58 -32.97 -12.33
C LYS A 77 -3.85 -34.19 -11.46
N SER A 78 -3.06 -35.24 -11.68
CA SER A 78 -3.05 -36.41 -10.80
C SER A 78 -2.43 -36.06 -9.44
N ASN A 79 -2.70 -36.88 -8.42
CA ASN A 79 -2.10 -36.71 -7.11
C ASN A 79 -0.57 -36.81 -7.15
N GLU A 80 -0.01 -37.61 -8.07
CA GLU A 80 1.43 -37.69 -8.26
C GLU A 80 2.00 -36.36 -8.83
N GLU A 81 1.35 -35.77 -9.84
CA GLU A 81 1.76 -34.47 -10.40
C GLU A 81 1.64 -33.35 -9.36
N LEU A 82 0.56 -33.33 -8.55
CA LEU A 82 0.40 -32.35 -7.47
C LEU A 82 1.44 -32.56 -6.37
N THR A 83 1.79 -33.82 -6.04
CA THR A 83 2.84 -34.11 -5.07
C THR A 83 4.19 -33.56 -5.55
N GLN A 84 4.53 -33.74 -6.81
CA GLN A 84 5.76 -33.18 -7.39
C GLN A 84 5.75 -31.66 -7.38
N TYR A 85 4.62 -31.05 -7.74
CA TYR A 85 4.45 -29.60 -7.78
C TYR A 85 4.64 -28.95 -6.39
N PHE A 86 3.94 -29.46 -5.38
CA PHE A 86 4.03 -28.90 -4.02
C PHE A 86 5.35 -29.22 -3.32
N ASN A 87 5.89 -30.41 -3.49
CA ASN A 87 7.20 -30.77 -2.93
C ASN A 87 8.31 -29.85 -3.49
N GLY A 88 8.25 -29.48 -4.77
CA GLY A 88 9.20 -28.56 -5.39
C GLY A 88 9.16 -27.15 -4.80
N MET A 89 8.07 -26.78 -4.13
CA MET A 89 7.90 -25.48 -3.45
C MET A 89 8.03 -25.57 -1.92
N GLY A 90 8.49 -26.71 -1.38
CA GLY A 90 8.69 -26.88 0.07
C GLY A 90 7.41 -27.19 0.86
N TRP A 91 6.37 -27.74 0.20
CA TRP A 91 5.12 -28.18 0.84
C TRP A 91 4.95 -29.69 0.73
N GLU A 92 4.46 -30.34 1.80
CA GLU A 92 4.07 -31.75 1.80
C GLU A 92 2.55 -31.87 1.63
N PRO A 93 2.04 -32.36 0.47
CA PRO A 93 0.60 -32.48 0.26
C PRO A 93 0.00 -33.66 0.99
N LEU A 94 -1.10 -33.42 1.70
CA LEU A 94 -1.94 -34.39 2.38
C LEU A 94 -3.30 -34.40 1.67
N PHE A 95 -3.70 -35.55 1.12
CA PHE A 95 -4.89 -35.65 0.28
C PHE A 95 -6.13 -36.04 1.06
N VAL A 96 -7.25 -35.35 0.79
CA VAL A 96 -8.60 -35.67 1.22
C VAL A 96 -9.50 -35.64 0.00
N GLU A 97 -10.09 -36.77 -0.38
CA GLU A 97 -10.85 -36.90 -1.61
C GLU A 97 -12.12 -37.75 -1.40
N GLY A 98 -13.19 -37.38 -2.09
CA GLY A 98 -14.42 -38.17 -2.09
C GLY A 98 -15.67 -37.38 -2.45
N THR A 99 -16.77 -38.11 -2.57
CA THR A 99 -18.10 -37.55 -2.90
C THR A 99 -19.12 -37.81 -1.77
N ASP A 100 -18.87 -38.78 -0.91
CA ASP A 100 -19.73 -39.09 0.22
C ASP A 100 -19.28 -38.33 1.47
N PRO A 101 -20.09 -37.40 2.01
CA PRO A 101 -19.74 -36.64 3.19
C PRO A 101 -19.45 -37.49 4.43
N GLU A 102 -20.18 -38.61 4.63
CA GLU A 102 -19.97 -39.48 5.79
C GLU A 102 -18.60 -40.17 5.75
N ALA A 103 -18.09 -40.45 4.55
CA ALA A 103 -16.76 -41.02 4.35
C ALA A 103 -15.65 -39.94 4.40
N VAL A 104 -15.89 -38.76 3.86
CA VAL A 104 -14.88 -37.68 3.75
C VAL A 104 -14.60 -36.99 5.10
N HIS A 105 -15.61 -36.77 5.94
CA HIS A 105 -15.44 -36.09 7.22
C HIS A 105 -14.42 -36.77 8.16
N PRO A 106 -14.46 -38.10 8.40
CA PRO A 106 -13.44 -38.76 9.23
C PRO A 106 -12.03 -38.66 8.64
N ILE A 107 -11.89 -38.72 7.31
CA ILE A 107 -10.60 -38.57 6.63
C ILE A 107 -10.06 -37.15 6.84
N MET A 108 -10.90 -36.14 6.65
CA MET A 108 -10.50 -34.73 6.88
C MET A 108 -10.08 -34.52 8.34
N ALA A 109 -10.82 -35.03 9.30
CA ALA A 109 -10.47 -34.94 10.72
C ALA A 109 -9.08 -35.53 11.01
N GLN A 110 -8.79 -36.73 10.49
CA GLN A 110 -7.50 -37.38 10.65
C GLN A 110 -6.37 -36.61 9.96
N VAL A 111 -6.62 -36.07 8.78
CA VAL A 111 -5.62 -35.30 8.01
C VAL A 111 -5.34 -33.95 8.69
N LEU A 112 -6.35 -33.27 9.25
CA LEU A 112 -6.17 -32.06 10.05
C LEU A 112 -5.32 -32.34 11.30
N ASP A 113 -5.59 -33.40 12.05
CA ASP A 113 -4.77 -33.80 13.19
C ASP A 113 -3.34 -34.07 12.77
N THR A 114 -3.12 -34.81 11.68
CA THR A 114 -1.79 -35.10 11.12
C THR A 114 -1.05 -33.80 10.73
N ALA A 115 -1.74 -32.87 10.07
CA ALA A 115 -1.14 -31.58 9.65
C ALA A 115 -0.73 -30.76 10.87
N VAL A 116 -1.59 -30.65 11.88
CA VAL A 116 -1.29 -29.91 13.12
C VAL A 116 -0.15 -30.57 13.90
N GLU A 117 -0.12 -31.90 14.00
CA GLU A 117 0.97 -32.63 14.65
C GLU A 117 2.31 -32.39 13.94
N LYS A 118 2.35 -32.42 12.60
CA LYS A 118 3.53 -32.10 11.80
C LYS A 118 4.00 -30.66 12.06
N ILE A 119 3.11 -29.68 12.02
CA ILE A 119 3.44 -28.27 12.31
C ILE A 119 4.05 -28.14 13.71
N LYS A 120 3.42 -28.71 14.73
CA LYS A 120 3.91 -28.68 16.10
C LYS A 120 5.26 -29.38 16.27
N ALA A 121 5.48 -30.49 15.56
CA ALA A 121 6.78 -31.19 15.57
C ALA A 121 7.87 -30.33 14.95
N ILE A 122 7.62 -29.68 13.80
CA ILE A 122 8.54 -28.73 13.16
C ILE A 122 8.92 -27.60 14.14
N GLN A 123 7.92 -26.93 14.71
CA GLN A 123 8.13 -25.82 15.63
C GLN A 123 8.86 -26.26 16.91
N THR A 124 8.50 -27.41 17.49
CA THR A 124 9.15 -27.94 18.69
C THR A 124 10.63 -28.26 18.45
N GLU A 125 10.95 -28.82 17.30
CA GLU A 125 12.34 -29.13 16.95
C GLU A 125 13.14 -27.84 16.68
N ALA A 126 12.61 -26.93 15.87
CA ALA A 126 13.26 -25.68 15.53
C ALA A 126 13.53 -24.81 16.77
N ARG A 127 12.58 -24.74 17.70
CA ARG A 127 12.68 -23.94 18.94
C ARG A 127 13.67 -24.48 19.98
N LYS A 128 14.36 -25.60 19.70
CA LYS A 128 15.54 -26.03 20.49
C LYS A 128 16.80 -25.25 20.13
N GLY A 129 16.84 -24.65 18.93
CA GLY A 129 17.91 -23.82 18.42
C GLY A 129 17.59 -22.33 18.45
N SER A 130 18.43 -21.53 17.83
CA SER A 130 18.20 -20.09 17.65
C SER A 130 17.53 -19.79 16.31
N ALA A 131 16.86 -18.63 16.22
CA ALA A 131 16.24 -18.16 14.99
C ALA A 131 17.25 -18.01 13.83
N ALA A 132 18.47 -17.59 14.13
CA ALA A 132 19.53 -17.41 13.12
C ALA A 132 20.08 -18.73 12.54
N GLU A 133 19.86 -19.86 13.25
CA GLU A 133 20.31 -21.20 12.84
C GLU A 133 19.14 -22.06 12.30
N ALA A 134 17.95 -21.49 12.23
CA ALA A 134 16.76 -22.20 11.76
C ALA A 134 16.94 -22.64 10.29
N LYS A 135 16.39 -23.82 9.98
CA LYS A 135 16.39 -24.36 8.62
C LYS A 135 14.98 -24.34 8.08
N MET A 136 14.86 -24.14 6.78
CA MET A 136 13.57 -24.22 6.10
C MET A 136 12.96 -25.61 6.29
N PRO A 137 11.76 -25.71 6.91
CA PRO A 137 11.05 -26.97 7.02
C PRO A 137 10.21 -27.23 5.79
N VAL A 138 9.76 -28.49 5.63
CA VAL A 138 8.71 -28.84 4.68
C VAL A 138 7.37 -28.76 5.41
N TRP A 139 6.59 -27.72 5.11
CA TRP A 139 5.28 -27.49 5.74
C TRP A 139 4.18 -28.33 5.10
N PRO A 140 3.16 -28.80 5.86
CA PRO A 140 2.03 -29.52 5.28
C PRO A 140 1.11 -28.56 4.51
N VAL A 141 0.51 -29.08 3.42
CA VAL A 141 -0.62 -28.49 2.69
C VAL A 141 -1.69 -29.55 2.51
N ILE A 142 -2.97 -29.22 2.74
CA ILE A 142 -4.07 -30.16 2.51
C ILE A 142 -4.61 -29.93 1.10
N ILE A 143 -4.70 -31.00 0.31
CA ILE A 143 -5.35 -31.02 -1.00
C ILE A 143 -6.73 -31.65 -0.81
N PHE A 144 -7.75 -30.83 -0.82
CA PHE A 144 -9.14 -31.25 -0.59
C PHE A 144 -9.90 -31.26 -1.91
N ARG A 145 -10.26 -32.45 -2.38
CA ARG A 145 -10.91 -32.67 -3.66
C ARG A 145 -12.32 -33.21 -3.50
N THR A 146 -13.33 -32.46 -3.95
CA THR A 146 -14.73 -32.85 -4.03
C THR A 146 -15.37 -32.27 -5.29
N PRO A 147 -16.53 -32.78 -5.75
CA PRO A 147 -17.22 -32.19 -6.89
C PRO A 147 -17.64 -30.75 -6.60
N LYS A 148 -17.62 -29.89 -7.60
CA LYS A 148 -18.19 -28.54 -7.50
C LYS A 148 -19.67 -28.61 -7.16
N GLY A 149 -20.12 -27.80 -6.18
CA GLY A 149 -21.49 -27.87 -5.67
C GLY A 149 -21.77 -29.06 -4.80
N TRP A 150 -20.72 -29.71 -4.25
CA TRP A 150 -20.79 -30.83 -3.34
C TRP A 150 -21.82 -30.61 -2.23
N THR A 151 -22.65 -31.67 -1.98
CA THR A 151 -23.83 -31.66 -1.12
C THR A 151 -25.01 -30.78 -1.60
N GLY A 152 -24.87 -30.10 -2.71
CA GLY A 152 -25.95 -29.38 -3.37
C GLY A 152 -26.87 -30.31 -4.20
N PRO A 153 -27.84 -29.75 -4.95
CA PRO A 153 -28.66 -30.50 -5.88
C PRO A 153 -27.80 -31.17 -6.96
N GLN A 154 -27.96 -32.47 -7.18
CA GLN A 154 -27.19 -33.18 -8.20
C GLN A 154 -27.64 -32.85 -9.62
N THR A 155 -28.96 -32.69 -9.81
CA THR A 155 -29.56 -32.37 -11.12
C THR A 155 -30.68 -31.34 -10.97
N TRP A 156 -30.94 -30.56 -12.00
CA TRP A 156 -32.06 -29.65 -12.11
C TRP A 156 -32.53 -29.56 -13.56
N ASP A 157 -33.84 -29.65 -13.79
CA ASP A 157 -34.45 -29.66 -15.15
C ASP A 157 -33.78 -30.63 -16.12
N GLY A 158 -33.33 -31.80 -15.62
CA GLY A 158 -32.66 -32.83 -16.40
C GLY A 158 -31.19 -32.55 -16.71
N GLU A 159 -30.63 -31.43 -16.25
CA GLU A 159 -29.23 -31.10 -16.44
C GLU A 159 -28.41 -31.36 -15.16
N PRO A 160 -27.16 -31.79 -15.27
CA PRO A 160 -26.29 -32.01 -14.11
C PRO A 160 -25.88 -30.65 -13.52
N ILE A 161 -25.98 -30.50 -12.19
CA ILE A 161 -25.53 -29.36 -11.39
C ILE A 161 -24.21 -29.69 -10.71
N GLU A 162 -24.23 -30.72 -9.81
CA GLU A 162 -23.03 -31.12 -9.10
C GLU A 162 -21.94 -31.58 -10.06
N GLY A 163 -20.70 -31.18 -9.81
CA GLY A 163 -19.54 -31.46 -10.64
C GLY A 163 -19.40 -30.55 -11.87
N GLY A 164 -20.36 -29.68 -12.14
CA GLY A 164 -20.39 -28.83 -13.32
C GLY A 164 -20.38 -27.32 -13.00
N PHE A 165 -20.15 -26.52 -14.05
CA PHE A 165 -20.17 -25.05 -13.94
C PHE A 165 -21.53 -24.50 -13.48
N ARG A 166 -22.64 -25.24 -13.71
CA ARG A 166 -23.98 -24.85 -13.27
C ARG A 166 -24.13 -24.76 -11.75
N ALA A 167 -23.25 -25.40 -10.99
CA ALA A 167 -23.18 -25.26 -9.53
C ALA A 167 -22.57 -23.92 -9.08
N HIS A 168 -22.09 -23.09 -10.02
CA HIS A 168 -21.60 -21.75 -9.72
C HIS A 168 -22.79 -20.78 -9.62
N GLN A 169 -22.75 -19.80 -8.71
CA GLN A 169 -23.79 -18.80 -8.48
C GLN A 169 -25.11 -19.41 -7.94
N VAL A 170 -26.20 -19.28 -8.68
CA VAL A 170 -27.55 -19.72 -8.29
C VAL A 170 -27.97 -20.92 -9.13
N PRO A 171 -27.76 -22.14 -8.64
CA PRO A 171 -28.04 -23.36 -9.43
C PRO A 171 -29.54 -23.57 -9.68
N ILE A 172 -30.41 -23.13 -8.75
CA ILE A 172 -31.88 -23.21 -8.88
C ILE A 172 -32.42 -21.78 -8.77
N PRO A 173 -32.75 -21.11 -9.88
CA PRO A 173 -33.32 -19.77 -9.84
C PRO A 173 -34.75 -19.78 -9.29
N VAL A 174 -35.03 -18.92 -8.30
CA VAL A 174 -36.36 -18.69 -7.74
C VAL A 174 -36.71 -17.22 -7.94
N ASP A 175 -37.64 -16.96 -8.84
CA ASP A 175 -38.14 -15.63 -9.14
C ASP A 175 -39.63 -15.67 -9.52
N ALA A 176 -40.23 -14.54 -9.90
CA ALA A 176 -41.65 -14.45 -10.26
C ALA A 176 -42.08 -15.36 -11.44
N HIS A 177 -41.12 -15.78 -12.27
CA HIS A 177 -41.38 -16.67 -13.42
C HIS A 177 -41.09 -18.15 -13.09
N HIS A 178 -40.40 -18.42 -11.97
CA HIS A 178 -39.92 -19.74 -11.58
C HIS A 178 -40.35 -20.11 -10.14
N MET A 179 -41.57 -19.69 -9.73
CA MET A 179 -42.06 -19.99 -8.37
C MET A 179 -42.18 -21.48 -8.06
N GLN A 180 -42.41 -22.32 -9.09
CA GLN A 180 -42.45 -23.78 -8.96
C GLN A 180 -41.10 -24.38 -8.49
N HIS A 181 -40.01 -23.65 -8.62
CA HIS A 181 -38.69 -24.07 -8.17
C HIS A 181 -38.56 -24.07 -6.63
N ILE A 182 -39.46 -23.40 -5.91
CA ILE A 182 -39.48 -23.40 -4.44
C ILE A 182 -39.62 -24.82 -3.88
N ASP A 183 -40.49 -25.64 -4.44
CA ASP A 183 -40.72 -26.99 -3.98
C ASP A 183 -39.44 -27.83 -4.08
N ALA A 184 -38.74 -27.75 -5.19
CA ALA A 184 -37.46 -28.44 -5.37
C ALA A 184 -36.36 -27.94 -4.43
N LEU A 185 -36.33 -26.64 -4.15
CA LEU A 185 -35.39 -26.06 -3.18
C LEU A 185 -35.72 -26.56 -1.75
N VAL A 186 -37.00 -26.62 -1.40
CA VAL A 186 -37.47 -27.17 -0.12
C VAL A 186 -37.10 -28.66 0.00
N ASP A 187 -37.38 -29.44 -1.04
CA ASP A 187 -37.06 -30.89 -1.06
C ASP A 187 -35.53 -31.11 -0.86
N TRP A 188 -34.69 -30.32 -1.52
CA TRP A 188 -33.25 -30.36 -1.30
C TRP A 188 -32.87 -29.97 0.13
N MET A 189 -33.41 -28.87 0.67
CA MET A 189 -33.11 -28.43 2.05
C MET A 189 -33.58 -29.48 3.08
N GLN A 190 -34.66 -30.22 2.82
CA GLN A 190 -35.12 -31.27 3.69
C GLN A 190 -34.17 -32.46 3.76
N THR A 191 -33.28 -32.66 2.76
CA THR A 191 -32.25 -33.72 2.83
C THR A 191 -31.29 -33.51 4.00
N TYR A 192 -31.16 -32.27 4.51
CA TYR A 192 -30.36 -31.96 5.71
C TYR A 192 -31.11 -32.22 7.03
N ARG A 193 -32.35 -32.70 7.00
CA ARG A 193 -33.17 -32.99 8.18
C ARG A 193 -33.21 -31.87 9.21
N PRO A 194 -33.70 -30.67 8.81
CA PRO A 194 -33.68 -29.48 9.65
C PRO A 194 -34.44 -29.66 10.97
N GLU A 195 -35.41 -30.57 11.04
CA GLU A 195 -36.13 -30.95 12.26
C GLU A 195 -35.25 -31.60 13.32
N GLU A 196 -34.10 -32.15 12.96
CA GLU A 196 -33.10 -32.68 13.90
C GLU A 196 -32.14 -31.60 14.40
N LEU A 197 -32.02 -30.51 13.65
CA LEU A 197 -31.08 -29.41 13.93
C LEU A 197 -31.74 -28.24 14.68
N PHE A 198 -33.03 -28.03 14.45
CA PHE A 198 -33.80 -26.91 14.99
C PHE A 198 -35.05 -27.37 15.75
N THR A 199 -35.38 -26.65 16.81
CA THR A 199 -36.63 -26.80 17.54
C THR A 199 -37.80 -26.21 16.74
N ALA A 200 -39.06 -26.53 17.12
CA ALA A 200 -40.25 -26.07 16.43
C ALA A 200 -40.39 -24.51 16.38
N ASP A 201 -39.73 -23.81 17.27
CA ASP A 201 -39.64 -22.32 17.29
C ASP A 201 -38.40 -21.78 16.57
N GLY A 202 -37.70 -22.62 15.80
CA GLY A 202 -36.57 -22.24 14.96
C GLY A 202 -35.25 -22.00 15.70
N GLN A 203 -35.15 -22.40 16.96
CA GLN A 203 -33.90 -22.34 17.71
C GLN A 203 -33.03 -23.57 17.47
N LEU A 204 -31.70 -23.39 17.43
CA LEU A 204 -30.77 -24.52 17.40
C LEU A 204 -31.01 -25.41 18.59
N VAL A 205 -31.01 -26.74 18.39
CA VAL A 205 -31.11 -27.71 19.51
C VAL A 205 -29.96 -27.52 20.51
N ALA A 206 -30.21 -27.85 21.78
CA ALA A 206 -29.27 -27.58 22.86
C ALA A 206 -27.88 -28.18 22.66
N GLU A 207 -27.82 -29.40 22.13
CA GLU A 207 -26.59 -30.13 21.85
C GLU A 207 -25.69 -29.38 20.86
N LEU A 208 -26.26 -28.85 19.78
CA LEU A 208 -25.52 -28.03 18.80
C LEU A 208 -25.10 -26.66 19.36
N LYS A 209 -25.96 -26.05 20.19
CA LYS A 209 -25.58 -24.82 20.92
C LYS A 209 -24.36 -25.00 21.82
N GLU A 210 -24.24 -26.16 22.47
CA GLU A 210 -23.13 -26.47 23.35
C GLU A 210 -21.82 -26.69 22.59
N MET A 211 -21.89 -27.19 21.34
CA MET A 211 -20.72 -27.38 20.47
C MET A 211 -20.14 -26.04 19.98
N ALA A 212 -20.94 -24.97 19.93
CA ALA A 212 -20.48 -23.68 19.48
C ALA A 212 -19.35 -23.13 20.38
N PRO A 213 -18.24 -22.62 19.79
CA PRO A 213 -17.14 -22.08 20.58
C PRO A 213 -17.59 -20.92 21.46
N LYS A 214 -17.04 -20.87 22.69
CA LYS A 214 -17.37 -19.84 23.72
C LYS A 214 -16.11 -19.08 24.11
N GLY A 215 -16.28 -17.81 24.53
CA GLY A 215 -15.18 -16.96 24.96
C GLY A 215 -14.10 -16.82 23.88
N ASP A 216 -12.85 -16.95 24.27
CA ASP A 216 -11.67 -16.78 23.42
C ASP A 216 -11.53 -17.82 22.29
N ARG A 217 -12.34 -18.86 22.33
CA ARG A 217 -12.40 -19.83 21.22
C ARG A 217 -13.21 -19.33 20.02
N ARG A 218 -13.98 -18.26 20.14
CA ARG A 218 -14.69 -17.66 19.01
C ARG A 218 -13.70 -16.84 18.18
N MET A 219 -13.74 -16.96 16.85
CA MET A 219 -12.84 -16.21 15.96
C MET A 219 -12.79 -14.72 16.27
N ALA A 220 -13.96 -14.09 16.43
CA ALA A 220 -14.06 -12.66 16.73
C ALA A 220 -13.51 -12.25 18.11
N MET A 221 -13.28 -13.20 19.01
CA MET A 221 -12.74 -12.96 20.35
C MET A 221 -11.30 -13.43 20.51
N ASN A 222 -10.70 -13.97 19.45
CA ASN A 222 -9.30 -14.39 19.48
C ASN A 222 -8.40 -13.14 19.47
N PRO A 223 -7.54 -12.95 20.46
CA PRO A 223 -6.69 -11.76 20.58
C PRO A 223 -5.79 -11.53 19.37
N VAL A 224 -5.29 -12.62 18.75
CA VAL A 224 -4.37 -12.51 17.59
C VAL A 224 -5.05 -12.10 16.30
N THR A 225 -6.37 -12.21 16.21
CA THR A 225 -7.16 -11.72 15.06
C THR A 225 -7.74 -10.33 15.28
N ASN A 226 -7.23 -9.61 16.27
CA ASN A 226 -7.69 -8.28 16.64
C ASN A 226 -9.21 -8.18 16.92
N GLY A 227 -9.80 -9.29 17.38
CA GLY A 227 -11.22 -9.29 17.74
C GLY A 227 -11.52 -8.62 19.06
N GLY A 228 -10.56 -8.57 19.99
CA GLY A 228 -10.81 -8.17 21.35
C GLY A 228 -9.72 -7.41 22.11
N ILE A 229 -8.55 -7.18 21.54
CA ILE A 229 -7.44 -6.44 22.18
C ILE A 229 -7.00 -5.26 21.32
N ASP A 230 -6.41 -4.28 21.96
CA ASP A 230 -5.81 -3.14 21.28
C ASP A 230 -4.49 -3.53 20.59
N PRO A 231 -4.01 -2.75 19.61
CA PRO A 231 -2.72 -2.96 18.98
C PRO A 231 -1.58 -3.02 20.00
N LYS A 232 -0.53 -3.75 19.67
CA LYS A 232 0.70 -3.69 20.46
C LYS A 232 1.27 -2.27 20.40
N PRO A 233 1.68 -1.69 21.54
CA PRO A 233 2.31 -0.37 21.51
C PRO A 233 3.56 -0.36 20.63
N LEU A 234 3.71 0.70 19.84
CA LEU A 234 4.90 0.96 19.05
C LEU A 234 5.75 2.05 19.75
N ASN A 235 7.00 1.74 20.03
CA ASN A 235 7.96 2.71 20.53
C ASN A 235 8.52 3.48 19.33
N ILE A 236 8.09 4.72 19.16
CA ILE A 236 8.51 5.57 18.04
C ILE A 236 9.63 6.49 18.56
N PRO A 237 10.86 6.41 17.98
CA PRO A 237 11.93 7.32 18.32
C PRO A 237 11.52 8.77 18.02
N ASP A 238 12.10 9.74 18.76
CA ASP A 238 11.92 11.15 18.43
C ASP A 238 12.61 11.46 17.10
N TRP A 239 11.82 11.66 16.05
CA TRP A 239 12.31 11.89 14.70
C TRP A 239 13.19 13.14 14.58
N LYS A 240 13.05 14.13 15.46
CA LYS A 240 13.86 15.35 15.47
C LYS A 240 15.35 15.08 15.71
N GLN A 241 15.70 13.92 16.29
CA GLN A 241 17.09 13.51 16.45
C GLN A 241 17.79 13.19 15.11
N TYR A 242 17.03 12.95 14.06
CA TYR A 242 17.51 12.64 12.71
C TYR A 242 17.36 13.83 11.76
N ALA A 243 16.88 14.96 12.26
CA ALA A 243 16.60 16.13 11.43
C ALA A 243 17.87 16.67 10.77
N VAL A 244 17.75 16.98 9.49
CA VAL A 244 18.79 17.66 8.71
C VAL A 244 18.83 19.13 9.11
N ASP A 245 20.04 19.69 9.26
CA ASP A 245 20.20 21.11 9.54
C ASP A 245 19.84 21.95 8.31
N THR A 246 18.79 22.75 8.44
CA THR A 246 18.26 23.64 7.41
C THR A 246 18.25 25.10 7.88
N THR A 247 19.15 25.47 8.79
CA THR A 247 19.31 26.86 9.26
C THR A 247 19.40 27.85 8.09
N THR A 248 20.00 27.43 6.98
CA THR A 248 19.93 28.14 5.70
C THR A 248 19.17 27.24 4.71
N PRO A 249 17.94 27.59 4.32
CA PRO A 249 17.16 26.78 3.38
C PRO A 249 17.95 26.49 2.09
N GLY A 250 17.92 25.23 1.64
CA GLY A 250 18.58 24.80 0.40
C GLY A 250 20.11 24.65 0.47
N ALA A 251 20.76 24.95 1.60
CA ALA A 251 22.24 24.88 1.70
C ALA A 251 22.77 23.45 1.85
N VAL A 252 21.99 22.56 2.47
CA VAL A 252 22.36 21.17 2.71
C VAL A 252 21.75 20.28 1.63
N ILE A 253 22.54 19.36 1.10
CA ILE A 253 22.08 18.31 0.18
C ILE A 253 21.96 17.02 0.97
N ALA A 254 20.78 16.40 0.98
CA ALA A 254 20.52 15.10 1.58
C ALA A 254 19.63 14.23 0.69
N GLN A 255 19.48 12.95 1.05
CA GLN A 255 18.56 12.00 0.42
C GLN A 255 17.49 11.63 1.44
N ASP A 256 16.25 11.99 1.19
CA ASP A 256 15.14 11.84 2.14
C ASP A 256 15.03 10.42 2.68
N MET A 257 15.10 9.42 1.79
CA MET A 257 14.99 8.01 2.18
C MET A 257 16.22 7.47 2.92
N ILE A 258 17.41 8.10 2.82
CA ILE A 258 18.57 7.74 3.67
C ILE A 258 18.35 8.24 5.09
N GLU A 259 17.90 9.48 5.25
CA GLU A 259 17.61 10.05 6.58
C GLU A 259 16.46 9.31 7.26
N PHE A 260 15.40 8.99 6.52
CA PHE A 260 14.36 8.09 7.01
C PHE A 260 14.91 6.70 7.36
N GLY A 261 15.87 6.18 6.62
CA GLY A 261 16.53 4.89 6.91
C GLY A 261 17.21 4.87 8.28
N ASN A 262 17.79 5.99 8.75
CA ASN A 262 18.35 6.12 10.10
C ASN A 262 17.26 6.01 11.18
N PHE A 263 16.14 6.70 10.99
CA PHE A 263 14.97 6.62 11.87
C PHE A 263 14.35 5.21 11.86
N ALA A 264 14.18 4.60 10.68
CA ALA A 264 13.63 3.25 10.53
C ALA A 264 14.52 2.18 11.18
N ARG A 265 15.86 2.35 11.17
CA ARG A 265 16.81 1.47 11.87
C ARG A 265 16.50 1.43 13.38
N ASP A 266 16.35 2.59 13.99
CA ASP A 266 16.14 2.66 15.43
C ASP A 266 14.70 2.24 15.79
N LEU A 267 13.74 2.48 14.90
CA LEU A 267 12.38 1.92 15.02
C LEU A 267 12.39 0.39 15.06
N VAL A 268 13.23 -0.27 14.25
CA VAL A 268 13.45 -1.73 14.29
C VAL A 268 14.06 -2.16 15.63
N VAL A 269 15.05 -1.42 16.14
CA VAL A 269 15.72 -1.75 17.42
C VAL A 269 14.76 -1.68 18.59
N ASP A 270 13.93 -0.64 18.62
CA ASP A 270 12.99 -0.37 19.72
C ASP A 270 11.75 -1.27 19.69
N ASN A 271 11.51 -1.98 18.58
CA ASN A 271 10.33 -2.82 18.36
C ASN A 271 10.68 -4.18 17.75
N PRO A 272 11.45 -5.03 18.46
CA PRO A 272 12.05 -6.24 17.90
C PRO A 272 11.05 -7.35 17.55
N ASP A 273 9.81 -7.31 18.06
CA ASP A 273 8.81 -8.38 17.92
C ASP A 273 7.42 -7.91 17.44
N ASN A 274 7.30 -6.63 17.04
CA ASN A 274 6.03 -6.05 16.59
C ASN A 274 6.16 -5.01 15.48
N PHE A 275 7.33 -4.94 14.83
CA PHE A 275 7.57 -4.07 13.68
C PHE A 275 8.37 -4.79 12.60
N ARG A 276 7.91 -4.72 11.35
CA ARG A 276 8.62 -5.25 10.17
C ARG A 276 8.53 -4.30 8.98
N ILE A 277 9.51 -4.42 8.10
CA ILE A 277 9.59 -3.69 6.82
C ILE A 277 9.33 -4.69 5.70
N PHE A 278 8.50 -4.29 4.74
CA PHE A 278 8.10 -5.12 3.60
C PHE A 278 8.45 -4.42 2.28
N GLY A 279 8.92 -5.21 1.32
CA GLY A 279 9.23 -4.74 -0.04
C GLY A 279 9.48 -5.90 -1.00
N PRO A 280 9.38 -5.68 -2.33
CA PRO A 280 9.65 -6.69 -3.36
C PRO A 280 11.11 -6.60 -3.84
N ASP A 281 12.10 -6.97 -3.01
CA ASP A 281 13.54 -6.84 -3.27
C ASP A 281 14.02 -5.38 -3.46
N GLU A 282 13.31 -4.42 -2.86
CA GLU A 282 13.56 -3.00 -3.10
C GLU A 282 14.13 -2.23 -1.91
N THR A 283 14.33 -2.85 -0.75
CA THR A 283 14.78 -2.15 0.47
C THR A 283 16.10 -1.38 0.24
N LYS A 284 17.09 -2.00 -0.42
CA LYS A 284 18.37 -1.35 -0.74
C LYS A 284 18.19 -0.26 -1.80
N SER A 285 17.45 -0.53 -2.85
CA SER A 285 17.23 0.43 -3.95
C SER A 285 16.40 1.64 -3.51
N ASN A 286 15.55 1.48 -2.50
CA ASN A 286 14.79 2.55 -1.84
C ASN A 286 15.61 3.32 -0.79
N ARG A 287 16.92 3.06 -0.70
CA ARG A 287 17.86 3.74 0.23
C ARG A 287 17.61 3.44 1.72
N LEU A 288 16.90 2.37 2.05
CA LEU A 288 16.65 1.94 3.43
C LEU A 288 17.74 1.02 4.00
N ASN A 289 18.88 0.89 3.31
CA ASN A 289 19.97 -0.03 3.71
C ASN A 289 20.56 0.24 5.10
N LYS A 290 20.27 1.39 5.72
CA LYS A 290 20.65 1.67 7.11
C LYS A 290 20.04 0.68 8.12
N VAL A 291 18.89 0.10 7.82
CA VAL A 291 18.25 -0.91 8.67
C VAL A 291 19.11 -2.18 8.78
N PHE A 292 19.91 -2.47 7.77
CA PHE A 292 20.79 -3.65 7.77
C PHE A 292 22.02 -3.52 8.69
N GLU A 293 22.21 -2.38 9.34
CA GLU A 293 23.18 -2.23 10.43
C GLU A 293 22.73 -2.99 11.70
N VAL A 294 21.42 -3.26 11.84
CA VAL A 294 20.84 -3.87 13.06
C VAL A 294 19.97 -5.11 12.79
N THR A 295 19.65 -5.40 11.54
CA THR A 295 18.80 -6.55 11.16
C THR A 295 19.19 -7.10 9.79
N ASN A 296 18.51 -8.18 9.35
CA ASN A 296 18.71 -8.80 8.05
C ASN A 296 17.35 -8.94 7.31
N ARG A 297 17.44 -9.29 6.02
CA ARG A 297 16.33 -9.88 5.27
C ARG A 297 16.09 -11.30 5.75
N VAL A 298 14.84 -11.66 5.99
CA VAL A 298 14.49 -13.05 6.30
C VAL A 298 14.56 -13.88 5.03
N TRP A 299 15.35 -14.97 5.12
CA TRP A 299 15.53 -15.90 4.01
C TRP A 299 15.84 -17.30 4.54
N MET A 300 14.93 -18.26 4.30
CA MET A 300 15.05 -19.61 4.83
C MET A 300 15.69 -20.60 3.87
N GLU A 301 15.83 -20.24 2.59
CA GLU A 301 16.51 -21.04 1.58
C GLU A 301 18.04 -20.95 1.70
N ALA A 302 18.77 -21.67 0.82
CA ALA A 302 20.23 -21.65 0.81
C ALA A 302 20.78 -20.23 0.62
N ILE A 303 21.81 -19.90 1.41
CA ILE A 303 22.52 -18.60 1.36
C ILE A 303 23.95 -18.87 0.88
N ASP A 304 24.40 -18.14 -0.16
CA ASP A 304 25.79 -18.14 -0.59
C ASP A 304 26.52 -16.93 0.02
N PRO A 305 27.38 -17.13 1.06
CA PRO A 305 28.04 -16.03 1.74
C PRO A 305 28.99 -15.20 0.86
N ALA A 306 29.32 -15.67 -0.34
CA ALA A 306 30.17 -14.93 -1.27
C ALA A 306 29.45 -13.85 -2.06
N TYR A 307 28.12 -13.96 -2.19
CA TYR A 307 27.32 -13.08 -3.05
C TYR A 307 26.08 -12.50 -2.37
N ASP A 308 25.55 -13.19 -1.34
CA ASP A 308 24.31 -12.81 -0.68
C ASP A 308 24.57 -11.87 0.49
N GLU A 309 24.12 -10.62 0.35
CA GLU A 309 24.29 -9.61 1.40
C GLU A 309 23.03 -9.52 2.28
N TRP A 310 23.24 -9.46 3.60
CA TRP A 310 22.17 -9.25 4.60
C TRP A 310 21.05 -10.29 4.60
N LEU A 311 21.28 -11.49 4.08
CA LEU A 311 20.35 -12.61 4.20
C LEU A 311 20.59 -13.40 5.49
N SER A 312 19.52 -13.78 6.16
CA SER A 312 19.57 -14.65 7.35
C SER A 312 18.20 -15.32 7.54
N PRO A 313 18.12 -16.51 8.16
CA PRO A 313 16.84 -17.04 8.60
C PRO A 313 16.08 -16.12 9.56
N SER A 314 16.77 -15.17 10.20
CA SER A 314 16.21 -14.24 11.18
C SER A 314 16.44 -12.79 10.77
N GLY A 315 15.37 -11.97 10.85
CA GLY A 315 15.43 -10.56 10.51
C GLY A 315 14.10 -9.85 10.68
N ARG A 316 14.11 -8.53 10.41
CA ARG A 316 12.91 -7.69 10.48
C ARG A 316 12.49 -7.13 9.11
N VAL A 317 13.23 -7.48 8.05
CA VAL A 317 12.93 -7.09 6.68
C VAL A 317 12.43 -8.31 5.91
N ILE A 318 11.28 -8.20 5.30
CA ILE A 318 10.75 -9.15 4.33
C ILE A 318 10.87 -8.50 2.96
N ASP A 319 12.02 -8.72 2.33
CA ASP A 319 12.28 -8.32 0.95
C ASP A 319 11.92 -9.53 0.07
N SER A 320 10.66 -9.57 -0.36
CA SER A 320 10.11 -10.74 -1.06
C SER A 320 10.66 -10.88 -2.48
N GLN A 321 10.25 -11.93 -3.18
CA GLN A 321 10.41 -11.97 -4.63
C GLN A 321 9.72 -10.75 -5.27
N LEU A 322 10.03 -10.46 -6.54
CA LEU A 322 9.44 -9.32 -7.28
C LEU A 322 7.91 -9.48 -7.43
N SER A 323 7.22 -9.34 -6.33
CA SER A 323 5.77 -9.44 -6.22
C SER A 323 5.27 -8.47 -5.14
N GLU A 324 4.81 -7.32 -5.57
CA GLU A 324 4.20 -6.30 -4.74
C GLU A 324 2.98 -6.85 -3.98
N HIS A 325 2.17 -7.71 -4.65
CA HIS A 325 1.04 -8.40 -4.03
C HIS A 325 1.45 -9.22 -2.81
N GLN A 326 2.62 -9.89 -2.89
CA GLN A 326 3.11 -10.71 -1.80
C GLN A 326 3.54 -9.84 -0.61
N ALA A 327 4.35 -8.81 -0.87
CA ALA A 327 4.89 -7.93 0.16
C ALA A 327 3.80 -7.11 0.86
N GLU A 328 2.86 -6.55 0.09
CA GLU A 328 1.73 -5.79 0.61
C GLU A 328 0.76 -6.69 1.38
N GLY A 329 0.43 -7.87 0.85
CA GLY A 329 -0.43 -8.83 1.55
C GLY A 329 0.16 -9.33 2.87
N PHE A 330 1.48 -9.44 2.98
CA PHE A 330 2.16 -9.70 4.25
C PHE A 330 1.93 -8.55 5.24
N LEU A 331 2.08 -7.29 4.81
CA LEU A 331 1.82 -6.14 5.67
C LEU A 331 0.36 -6.10 6.12
N GLU A 332 -0.62 -6.31 5.22
CA GLU A 332 -2.03 -6.35 5.60
C GLU A 332 -2.30 -7.39 6.70
N GLY A 333 -1.85 -8.62 6.50
CA GLY A 333 -2.00 -9.67 7.51
C GLY A 333 -1.33 -9.32 8.85
N TYR A 334 -0.18 -8.66 8.80
CA TYR A 334 0.59 -8.27 9.96
C TYR A 334 -0.09 -7.18 10.79
N VAL A 335 -0.60 -6.12 10.14
CA VAL A 335 -1.33 -5.04 10.83
C VAL A 335 -2.66 -5.52 11.39
N LEU A 336 -3.34 -6.45 10.71
CA LEU A 336 -4.60 -7.04 11.19
C LEU A 336 -4.45 -7.84 12.49
N THR A 337 -3.24 -8.22 12.86
CA THR A 337 -2.93 -8.88 14.14
C THR A 337 -2.33 -7.93 15.19
N GLY A 338 -2.49 -6.62 14.99
CA GLY A 338 -2.11 -5.57 15.94
C GLY A 338 -0.62 -5.24 15.94
N ARG A 339 0.10 -5.51 14.85
CA ARG A 339 1.50 -5.19 14.67
C ARG A 339 1.69 -4.08 13.66
N HIS A 340 2.89 -3.52 13.58
CA HIS A 340 3.18 -2.33 12.80
C HIS A 340 4.21 -2.61 11.71
N GLY A 341 4.13 -1.86 10.63
CA GLY A 341 5.08 -1.94 9.54
C GLY A 341 4.80 -0.93 8.44
N PHE A 342 5.61 -0.97 7.43
CA PHE A 342 5.35 -0.28 6.17
C PHE A 342 5.79 -1.13 4.97
N PHE A 343 5.18 -0.85 3.84
CA PHE A 343 5.54 -1.39 2.54
C PHE A 343 6.13 -0.27 1.68
N ALA A 344 7.35 -0.45 1.19
CA ALA A 344 8.01 0.51 0.32
C ALA A 344 8.26 -0.10 -1.06
N SER A 345 7.77 0.57 -2.11
CA SER A 345 7.97 0.17 -3.50
C SER A 345 8.09 1.38 -4.41
N TYR A 346 8.48 1.14 -5.67
CA TYR A 346 8.50 2.19 -6.69
C TYR A 346 7.09 2.69 -6.98
N GLU A 347 6.95 3.99 -7.15
CA GLU A 347 5.66 4.66 -7.32
C GLU A 347 4.78 4.01 -8.41
N ALA A 348 5.36 3.76 -9.59
CA ALA A 348 4.63 3.15 -10.69
C ALA A 348 4.16 1.71 -10.39
N PHE A 349 4.88 0.97 -9.54
CA PHE A 349 4.55 -0.42 -9.23
C PHE A 349 3.56 -0.56 -8.08
N LEU A 350 3.38 0.45 -7.26
CA LEU A 350 2.28 0.49 -6.29
C LEU A 350 0.89 0.38 -6.95
N ARG A 351 0.75 0.72 -8.24
CA ARG A 351 -0.46 0.45 -9.00
C ARG A 351 -0.82 -1.04 -9.09
N VAL A 352 0.17 -1.92 -8.98
CA VAL A 352 -0.06 -3.38 -8.99
C VAL A 352 -0.93 -3.82 -7.82
N VAL A 353 -0.81 -3.19 -6.64
CA VAL A 353 -1.57 -3.53 -5.42
C VAL A 353 -2.82 -2.67 -5.18
N ASP A 354 -3.20 -1.82 -6.12
CA ASP A 354 -4.37 -0.94 -6.02
C ASP A 354 -5.66 -1.71 -5.66
N SER A 355 -5.88 -2.88 -6.26
CA SER A 355 -7.03 -3.73 -5.94
C SER A 355 -6.99 -4.27 -4.51
N MET A 356 -5.82 -4.68 -4.01
CA MET A 356 -5.63 -5.12 -2.62
C MET A 356 -5.95 -4.00 -1.65
N ILE A 357 -5.36 -2.83 -1.86
CA ILE A 357 -5.63 -1.62 -1.06
C ILE A 357 -7.13 -1.29 -1.07
N THR A 358 -7.80 -1.41 -2.21
CA THR A 358 -9.25 -1.19 -2.32
C THR A 358 -10.05 -2.21 -1.51
N GLN A 359 -9.65 -3.47 -1.47
CA GLN A 359 -10.28 -4.50 -0.65
C GLN A 359 -10.04 -4.23 0.85
N HIS A 360 -8.81 -3.87 1.22
CA HIS A 360 -8.48 -3.46 2.59
C HIS A 360 -9.35 -2.28 3.04
N PHE A 361 -9.48 -1.25 2.21
CA PHE A 361 -10.37 -0.11 2.46
C PHE A 361 -11.83 -0.53 2.72
N LYS A 362 -12.38 -1.43 1.89
CA LYS A 362 -13.76 -1.91 2.04
C LYS A 362 -13.93 -2.72 3.32
N TRP A 363 -12.95 -3.56 3.64
CA TRP A 363 -12.94 -4.30 4.89
C TRP A 363 -12.85 -3.36 6.11
N LEU A 364 -11.92 -2.41 6.08
CA LEU A 364 -11.69 -1.39 7.11
C LEU A 364 -13.00 -0.63 7.43
N ARG A 365 -13.68 -0.18 6.39
CA ARG A 365 -14.98 0.47 6.52
C ARG A 365 -16.02 -0.40 7.23
N LYS A 366 -16.07 -1.70 6.91
CA LYS A 366 -17.02 -2.62 7.54
C LYS A 366 -16.59 -3.02 8.95
N ALA A 367 -15.32 -3.17 9.18
CA ALA A 367 -14.78 -3.45 10.51
C ALA A 367 -15.10 -2.32 11.51
N LYS A 368 -15.00 -1.07 11.09
CA LYS A 368 -15.30 0.11 11.92
C LYS A 368 -16.78 0.23 12.33
N GLU A 369 -17.70 -0.38 11.58
CA GLU A 369 -19.12 -0.47 11.97
C GLU A 369 -19.34 -1.42 13.17
N GLN A 370 -18.33 -2.24 13.55
CA GLN A 370 -18.44 -3.25 14.61
C GLN A 370 -17.97 -2.71 15.95
N THR A 371 -18.88 -2.38 16.83
CA THR A 371 -18.60 -1.76 18.14
C THR A 371 -17.80 -2.65 19.11
N TRP A 372 -17.67 -3.94 18.83
CA TRP A 372 -16.93 -4.90 19.65
C TRP A 372 -15.47 -5.04 19.24
N ARG A 373 -15.09 -4.52 18.07
CA ARG A 373 -13.69 -4.55 17.61
C ARG A 373 -12.88 -3.46 18.25
N LYS A 374 -11.62 -3.78 18.53
CA LYS A 374 -10.59 -2.81 18.89
C LYS A 374 -9.98 -2.21 17.63
N HIS A 375 -9.24 -1.15 17.81
CA HIS A 375 -8.47 -0.51 16.74
C HIS A 375 -7.35 -1.42 16.23
N TYR A 376 -6.78 -1.09 15.11
CA TYR A 376 -5.59 -1.76 14.55
C TYR A 376 -4.69 -0.74 13.87
N PRO A 377 -3.38 -1.04 13.74
CA PRO A 377 -2.41 -0.16 13.11
C PRO A 377 -2.78 0.17 11.68
N SER A 378 -2.38 1.35 11.22
CA SER A 378 -2.61 1.78 9.85
C SER A 378 -1.77 1.01 8.83
N LEU A 379 -2.28 0.91 7.61
CA LEU A 379 -1.55 0.42 6.44
C LEU A 379 -0.70 1.56 5.87
N ASN A 380 0.63 1.47 5.96
CA ASN A 380 1.56 2.52 5.55
C ASN A 380 2.29 2.11 4.26
N LEU A 381 2.09 2.88 3.20
CA LEU A 381 2.62 2.65 1.86
C LEU A 381 3.55 3.80 1.49
N ILE A 382 4.80 3.49 1.13
CA ILE A 382 5.80 4.49 0.72
C ILE A 382 6.08 4.32 -0.77
N ALA A 383 5.66 5.31 -1.56
CA ALA A 383 5.97 5.42 -2.97
C ALA A 383 7.33 6.09 -3.16
N THR A 384 8.27 5.35 -3.71
CA THR A 384 9.61 5.85 -4.02
C THR A 384 9.88 5.83 -5.53
N SER A 385 11.07 6.22 -5.96
CA SER A 385 11.38 6.25 -7.40
C SER A 385 10.32 7.01 -8.19
N THR A 386 10.11 8.24 -7.75
CA THR A 386 9.03 9.12 -8.21
C THR A 386 9.13 9.46 -9.70
N VAL A 387 8.02 9.80 -10.31
CA VAL A 387 7.88 10.01 -11.77
C VAL A 387 8.94 10.93 -12.36
N PHE A 388 9.32 12.01 -11.67
CA PHE A 388 10.30 12.99 -12.17
C PHE A 388 11.77 12.60 -11.92
N GLN A 389 12.01 11.38 -11.45
CA GLN A 389 13.33 10.81 -11.14
C GLN A 389 13.57 9.45 -11.82
N GLN A 390 12.72 9.09 -12.78
CA GLN A 390 12.85 7.85 -13.56
C GLN A 390 13.40 8.11 -14.96
N ASP A 391 14.43 8.94 -15.04
CA ASP A 391 15.15 9.32 -16.25
C ASP A 391 15.76 8.11 -16.98
N HIS A 392 16.45 7.23 -16.24
CA HIS A 392 17.17 6.08 -16.82
C HIS A 392 16.29 4.85 -17.08
N ASN A 393 15.20 4.67 -16.31
CA ASN A 393 14.24 3.59 -16.53
C ASN A 393 13.17 3.93 -17.58
N GLY A 394 12.97 5.24 -17.83
CA GLY A 394 12.03 5.77 -18.79
C GLY A 394 10.56 5.64 -18.40
N TYR A 395 9.69 5.93 -19.31
CA TYR A 395 8.25 6.08 -19.11
C TYR A 395 7.54 4.85 -18.53
N THR A 396 8.08 3.64 -18.68
CA THR A 396 7.49 2.42 -18.07
C THR A 396 7.55 2.40 -16.55
N HIS A 397 8.33 3.28 -15.94
CA HIS A 397 8.48 3.44 -14.49
C HIS A 397 7.87 4.76 -13.98
N GLN A 398 7.02 5.38 -14.78
CA GLN A 398 6.44 6.70 -14.49
C GLN A 398 4.91 6.59 -14.46
N ASP A 399 4.32 6.44 -13.28
CA ASP A 399 2.86 6.45 -13.08
C ASP A 399 2.52 6.90 -11.65
N PRO A 400 2.03 8.15 -11.45
CA PRO A 400 1.55 8.63 -10.15
C PRO A 400 0.06 8.35 -9.91
N GLY A 401 -0.57 7.50 -10.73
CA GLY A 401 -2.03 7.35 -10.78
C GLY A 401 -2.66 6.77 -9.52
N LEU A 402 -1.89 6.16 -8.61
CA LEU A 402 -2.41 5.68 -7.34
C LEU A 402 -2.96 6.81 -6.47
N LEU A 403 -2.33 8.00 -6.47
CA LEU A 403 -2.83 9.21 -5.81
C LEU A 403 -4.28 9.52 -6.22
N THR A 404 -4.52 9.63 -7.53
CA THR A 404 -5.87 9.92 -8.05
C THR A 404 -6.88 8.86 -7.64
N HIS A 405 -6.50 7.58 -7.66
CA HIS A 405 -7.43 6.51 -7.33
C HIS A 405 -7.76 6.46 -5.82
N LEU A 406 -6.77 6.63 -4.96
CA LEU A 406 -7.01 6.62 -3.51
C LEU A 406 -7.80 7.85 -3.06
N ALA A 407 -7.59 9.00 -3.68
CA ALA A 407 -8.37 10.21 -3.42
C ALA A 407 -9.88 10.02 -3.63
N GLU A 408 -10.32 9.12 -4.51
CA GLU A 408 -11.74 8.79 -4.70
C GLU A 408 -12.37 7.98 -3.55
N LYS A 409 -11.58 7.46 -2.62
CA LYS A 409 -12.09 6.70 -1.47
C LYS A 409 -12.60 7.64 -0.38
N LYS A 410 -13.29 7.08 0.62
CA LYS A 410 -13.75 7.88 1.77
C LYS A 410 -12.57 8.47 2.53
N PRO A 411 -12.54 9.79 2.72
CA PRO A 411 -11.42 10.49 3.35
C PRO A 411 -11.22 10.12 4.83
N GLU A 412 -12.22 9.52 5.47
CA GLU A 412 -12.10 9.01 6.83
C GLU A 412 -10.94 8.02 6.99
N PHE A 413 -10.63 7.24 5.93
CA PHE A 413 -9.65 6.15 5.96
C PHE A 413 -8.38 6.44 5.16
N ILE A 414 -8.37 7.44 4.29
CA ILE A 414 -7.27 7.70 3.36
C ILE A 414 -6.51 8.95 3.77
N ARG A 415 -5.18 8.89 3.65
CA ARG A 415 -4.25 10.01 3.76
C ARG A 415 -3.27 9.96 2.61
N GLU A 416 -2.98 11.10 2.04
CA GLU A 416 -1.99 11.26 0.97
C GLU A 416 -1.00 12.35 1.34
N TYR A 417 0.21 11.91 1.66
CA TYR A 417 1.27 12.80 2.07
C TYR A 417 2.31 12.95 0.99
N LEU A 418 2.64 14.21 0.70
CA LEU A 418 3.64 14.61 -0.27
C LEU A 418 4.73 15.45 0.42
N PRO A 419 5.54 14.85 1.29
CA PRO A 419 6.60 15.56 1.99
C PRO A 419 7.58 16.19 1.00
N ALA A 420 8.02 17.40 1.31
CA ALA A 420 8.85 18.17 0.40
C ALA A 420 10.35 17.89 0.56
N ASP A 421 10.78 17.35 1.69
CA ASP A 421 12.17 17.04 2.04
C ASP A 421 12.28 16.00 3.17
N ALA A 422 13.52 15.70 3.62
CA ALA A 422 13.77 14.69 4.64
C ALA A 422 13.10 15.00 5.99
N ASN A 423 13.11 16.27 6.44
CA ASN A 423 12.51 16.63 7.72
C ASN A 423 10.98 16.46 7.69
N SER A 424 10.34 16.90 6.61
CA SER A 424 8.91 16.68 6.42
C SER A 424 8.56 15.20 6.25
N LEU A 425 9.40 14.40 5.58
CA LEU A 425 9.21 12.95 5.49
C LEU A 425 9.27 12.28 6.87
N MET A 426 10.27 12.58 7.68
CA MET A 426 10.40 11.97 9.02
C MET A 426 9.23 12.35 9.94
N ALA A 427 8.76 13.59 9.89
CA ALA A 427 7.59 14.03 10.62
C ALA A 427 6.31 13.29 10.18
N VAL A 428 6.10 13.13 8.85
CA VAL A 428 5.00 12.32 8.28
C VAL A 428 5.09 10.87 8.74
N MET A 429 6.28 10.27 8.68
CA MET A 429 6.46 8.87 9.07
C MET A 429 6.21 8.65 10.56
N ALA A 430 6.64 9.55 11.42
CA ALA A 430 6.34 9.47 12.85
C ALA A 430 4.83 9.53 13.13
N GLU A 431 4.09 10.40 12.42
CA GLU A 431 2.64 10.51 12.53
C GLU A 431 1.94 9.26 12.00
N THR A 432 2.30 8.81 10.81
CA THR A 432 1.66 7.65 10.17
C THR A 432 1.92 6.34 10.92
N MET A 433 3.11 6.17 11.51
CA MET A 433 3.42 5.02 12.38
C MET A 433 2.60 5.02 13.68
N ALA A 434 2.21 6.19 14.17
CA ALA A 434 1.36 6.33 15.36
C ALA A 434 -0.14 6.22 15.03
N SER A 435 -0.53 6.30 13.76
CA SER A 435 -1.92 6.32 13.32
C SER A 435 -2.56 4.93 13.34
N GLU A 436 -3.88 4.91 13.50
CA GLU A 436 -4.71 3.72 13.52
C GLU A 436 -5.85 3.82 12.50
N GLU A 437 -6.29 2.69 11.96
CA GLU A 437 -7.45 2.56 11.06
C GLU A 437 -7.39 3.41 9.81
N GLN A 438 -6.19 3.64 9.27
CA GLN A 438 -5.97 4.44 8.07
C GLN A 438 -5.15 3.68 7.03
N ILE A 439 -5.24 4.16 5.81
CA ILE A 439 -4.36 3.81 4.70
C ILE A 439 -3.61 5.08 4.36
N ASN A 440 -2.31 5.09 4.60
CA ASN A 440 -1.44 6.22 4.37
C ASN A 440 -0.59 5.96 3.13
N LEU A 441 -0.72 6.80 2.11
CA LEU A 441 0.18 6.84 0.96
C LEU A 441 1.16 8.01 1.15
N ILE A 442 2.45 7.71 1.16
CA ILE A 442 3.53 8.67 1.33
C ILE A 442 4.40 8.65 0.07
N VAL A 443 4.47 9.76 -0.65
CA VAL A 443 5.30 9.90 -1.86
C VAL A 443 6.60 10.61 -1.51
N SER A 444 7.75 9.93 -1.65
CA SER A 444 9.05 10.46 -1.23
C SER A 444 10.16 10.18 -2.24
N SER A 445 11.11 11.09 -2.32
CA SER A 445 12.28 10.97 -3.17
C SER A 445 13.43 10.22 -2.49
N LYS A 446 14.16 9.45 -3.28
CA LYS A 446 15.41 8.76 -2.86
C LYS A 446 16.69 9.39 -3.42
N HIS A 447 16.58 10.50 -4.15
CA HIS A 447 17.70 11.15 -4.81
C HIS A 447 18.25 12.33 -4.00
N PRO A 448 19.55 12.65 -4.15
CA PRO A 448 20.15 13.81 -3.49
C PRO A 448 19.49 15.12 -3.94
N ARG A 449 19.17 15.99 -2.98
CA ARG A 449 18.55 17.28 -3.27
C ARG A 449 18.70 18.27 -2.12
N PRO A 450 18.52 19.59 -2.39
CA PRO A 450 18.49 20.61 -1.35
C PRO A 450 17.38 20.35 -0.34
N GLN A 451 17.67 20.64 0.93
CA GLN A 451 16.74 20.53 2.06
C GLN A 451 16.34 21.94 2.50
N PHE A 452 15.06 22.15 2.81
CA PHE A 452 14.49 23.48 2.95
C PHE A 452 13.88 23.77 4.31
N TYR A 453 13.12 22.83 4.88
CA TYR A 453 12.27 23.07 6.04
C TYR A 453 12.95 22.65 7.32
N SER A 454 12.88 23.51 8.35
CA SER A 454 13.34 23.16 9.69
C SER A 454 12.46 22.04 10.31
N ALA A 455 12.95 21.42 11.39
CA ALA A 455 12.16 20.44 12.10
C ALA A 455 10.85 21.05 12.66
N GLU A 456 10.89 22.30 13.09
CA GLU A 456 9.73 23.04 13.59
C GLU A 456 8.73 23.33 12.46
N GLU A 457 9.19 23.72 11.28
CA GLU A 457 8.34 23.93 10.10
C GLU A 457 7.73 22.62 9.62
N ALA A 458 8.51 21.54 9.58
CA ALA A 458 8.04 20.21 9.21
C ALA A 458 6.94 19.70 10.16
N GLU A 459 7.07 19.92 11.48
CA GLU A 459 6.02 19.56 12.45
C GLU A 459 4.71 20.32 12.19
N VAL A 460 4.79 21.62 11.87
CA VAL A 460 3.61 22.43 11.52
C VAL A 460 3.00 21.97 10.21
N LEU A 461 3.81 21.72 9.18
CA LEU A 461 3.37 21.25 7.88
C LEU A 461 2.58 19.93 7.96
N VAL A 462 3.03 19.00 8.79
CA VAL A 462 2.34 17.72 8.96
C VAL A 462 1.05 17.89 9.77
N LYS A 463 1.10 18.67 10.85
CA LYS A 463 -0.06 18.91 11.71
C LYS A 463 -1.20 19.64 10.98
N ASP A 464 -0.86 20.71 10.27
CA ASP A 464 -1.84 21.58 9.60
C ASP A 464 -2.13 21.13 8.16
N GLY A 465 -1.26 20.30 7.58
CA GLY A 465 -1.31 19.75 6.22
C GLY A 465 -0.71 20.65 5.16
N LEU A 466 -0.63 21.96 5.40
CA LEU A 466 -0.02 22.95 4.52
C LEU A 466 0.39 24.19 5.31
N LYS A 467 1.28 25.01 4.72
CA LYS A 467 1.76 26.24 5.35
C LYS A 467 2.17 27.28 4.31
N VAL A 468 1.88 28.56 4.57
CA VAL A 468 2.56 29.67 3.90
C VAL A 468 4.01 29.72 4.39
N ILE A 469 4.95 29.75 3.48
CA ILE A 469 6.39 29.77 3.77
C ILE A 469 6.88 31.21 3.70
N ASP A 470 7.06 31.83 4.84
CA ASP A 470 7.36 33.27 4.96
C ASP A 470 8.67 33.65 4.26
N TRP A 471 9.73 32.85 4.42
CA TRP A 471 11.04 33.12 3.80
C TRP A 471 11.04 32.92 2.27
N ALA A 472 10.02 32.27 1.70
CA ALA A 472 9.82 32.11 0.25
C ALA A 472 8.70 33.01 -0.30
N SER A 473 8.10 33.86 0.54
CA SER A 473 7.03 34.79 0.17
C SER A 473 7.54 36.23 0.15
N THR A 474 7.02 37.05 -0.76
CA THR A 474 7.37 38.47 -0.86
C THR A 474 6.22 39.39 -0.48
N CYS A 475 5.01 38.86 -0.25
CA CYS A 475 3.83 39.68 0.08
C CYS A 475 3.77 40.12 1.55
N GLY A 476 4.52 39.45 2.48
CA GLY A 476 4.36 39.69 3.91
C GLY A 476 2.91 39.46 4.33
N ASP A 477 2.35 40.41 5.11
CA ASP A 477 0.94 40.39 5.54
C ASP A 477 -0.03 40.99 4.50
N GLU A 478 0.47 41.44 3.34
CA GLU A 478 -0.37 42.01 2.30
C GLU A 478 -1.02 40.93 1.42
N GLU A 479 -2.08 41.32 0.71
CA GLU A 479 -2.69 40.46 -0.30
C GLU A 479 -1.70 40.18 -1.42
N PRO A 480 -1.48 38.90 -1.82
CA PRO A 480 -0.56 38.59 -2.91
C PRO A 480 -1.13 39.01 -4.27
N ASP A 481 -0.25 39.27 -5.23
CA ASP A 481 -0.62 39.39 -6.65
C ASP A 481 -0.75 38.02 -7.31
N VAL A 482 -0.01 37.02 -6.80
CA VAL A 482 -0.02 35.64 -7.24
C VAL A 482 0.28 34.69 -6.07
N VAL A 483 -0.40 33.55 -6.07
CA VAL A 483 -0.09 32.42 -5.17
C VAL A 483 0.69 31.38 -5.96
N ILE A 484 1.82 30.92 -5.43
CA ILE A 484 2.57 29.77 -5.95
C ILE A 484 2.46 28.66 -4.92
N ALA A 485 1.84 27.55 -5.30
CA ALA A 485 1.61 26.40 -4.43
C ALA A 485 2.33 25.16 -4.95
N ALA A 486 2.88 24.37 -4.05
CA ALA A 486 3.60 23.15 -4.41
C ALA A 486 3.23 21.96 -3.52
N ALA A 487 3.00 20.80 -4.15
CA ALA A 487 2.78 19.53 -3.47
C ALA A 487 3.65 18.43 -4.10
N GLY A 488 4.61 17.91 -3.32
CA GLY A 488 5.60 16.94 -3.74
C GLY A 488 7.02 17.49 -3.80
N THR A 489 7.97 16.61 -3.88
CA THR A 489 9.40 16.90 -3.75
C THR A 489 9.96 17.78 -4.88
N GLU A 490 9.84 17.29 -6.12
CA GLU A 490 10.30 18.02 -7.31
C GLU A 490 9.45 19.27 -7.59
N PRO A 491 8.10 19.23 -7.47
CA PRO A 491 7.26 20.42 -7.57
C PRO A 491 7.68 21.53 -6.59
N ASN A 492 7.99 21.18 -5.35
CA ASN A 492 8.45 22.17 -4.36
C ASN A 492 9.79 22.81 -4.75
N LEU A 493 10.76 22.01 -5.21
CA LEU A 493 12.04 22.49 -5.67
C LEU A 493 11.89 23.48 -6.83
N GLU A 494 11.11 23.11 -7.84
CA GLU A 494 10.93 23.94 -9.04
C GLU A 494 10.13 25.22 -8.76
N ALA A 495 9.11 25.12 -7.89
CA ALA A 495 8.32 26.28 -7.49
C ALA A 495 9.15 27.29 -6.68
N LEU A 496 10.02 26.85 -5.76
CA LEU A 496 10.98 27.73 -5.06
C LEU A 496 11.95 28.38 -6.04
N ALA A 497 12.46 27.66 -7.03
CA ALA A 497 13.31 28.22 -8.05
C ALA A 497 12.57 29.25 -8.94
N ALA A 498 11.29 28.99 -9.25
CA ALA A 498 10.45 29.95 -9.97
C ALA A 498 10.26 31.27 -9.19
N VAL A 499 10.06 31.18 -7.86
CA VAL A 499 9.98 32.38 -6.99
C VAL A 499 11.26 33.23 -7.10
N THR A 500 12.45 32.59 -7.08
CA THR A 500 13.70 33.33 -7.21
C THR A 500 13.85 34.02 -8.58
N ILE A 501 13.42 33.35 -9.65
CA ILE A 501 13.42 33.93 -11.02
C ILE A 501 12.47 35.12 -11.09
N LEU A 502 11.26 34.99 -10.56
CA LEU A 502 10.25 36.05 -10.55
C LEU A 502 10.70 37.24 -9.71
N HIS A 503 11.23 36.99 -8.51
CA HIS A 503 11.70 38.08 -7.64
C HIS A 503 12.86 38.89 -8.27
N LYS A 504 13.81 38.22 -8.92
CA LYS A 504 14.91 38.89 -9.65
C LYS A 504 14.41 39.74 -10.83
N GLN A 505 13.36 39.30 -11.52
CA GLN A 505 12.82 40.00 -12.69
C GLN A 505 11.80 41.07 -12.32
N PHE A 506 10.95 40.78 -11.33
CA PHE A 506 9.85 41.64 -10.88
C PHE A 506 9.90 41.84 -9.36
N PRO A 507 10.83 42.66 -8.85
CA PRO A 507 11.02 42.81 -7.39
C PRO A 507 9.81 43.34 -6.62
N ALA A 508 8.86 44.01 -7.32
CA ALA A 508 7.63 44.53 -6.73
C ALA A 508 6.48 43.51 -6.70
N LEU A 509 6.66 42.33 -7.31
CA LEU A 509 5.63 41.29 -7.35
C LEU A 509 5.44 40.69 -5.96
N LYS A 510 4.20 40.71 -5.48
CA LYS A 510 3.80 40.10 -4.19
C LYS A 510 3.45 38.65 -4.41
N ILE A 511 4.34 37.77 -4.00
CA ILE A 511 4.19 36.32 -4.11
C ILE A 511 3.86 35.74 -2.73
N ARG A 512 2.85 34.90 -2.64
CA ARG A 512 2.61 33.97 -1.53
C ARG A 512 3.02 32.58 -1.94
N PHE A 513 3.98 31.99 -1.23
CA PHE A 513 4.40 30.61 -1.47
C PHE A 513 3.77 29.67 -0.44
N ILE A 514 3.14 28.58 -0.91
CA ILE A 514 2.48 27.57 -0.06
C ILE A 514 3.08 26.20 -0.34
N ASN A 515 3.54 25.51 0.71
CA ASN A 515 3.85 24.10 0.63
C ASN A 515 2.68 23.26 1.19
N ILE A 516 2.30 22.20 0.47
CA ILE A 516 1.23 21.25 0.83
C ILE A 516 1.84 19.89 1.06
N VAL A 517 1.62 19.32 2.25
CA VAL A 517 2.08 17.97 2.66
C VAL A 517 0.92 16.99 2.73
N ASP A 518 -0.21 17.30 3.38
CA ASP A 518 -1.43 16.49 3.33
C ASP A 518 -2.36 17.03 2.23
N LEU A 519 -2.34 16.36 1.07
CA LEU A 519 -3.08 16.81 -0.10
C LEU A 519 -4.59 16.91 0.14
N LEU A 520 -5.15 15.93 0.87
CA LEU A 520 -6.59 15.85 1.06
C LEU A 520 -7.15 16.88 2.04
N LYS A 521 -6.28 17.60 2.76
CA LYS A 521 -6.65 18.79 3.54
C LYS A 521 -7.23 19.92 2.69
N LEU A 522 -6.90 19.96 1.40
CA LEU A 522 -7.44 20.96 0.48
C LEU A 522 -8.93 20.73 0.14
N ARG A 523 -9.49 19.57 0.46
CA ARG A 523 -10.90 19.25 0.18
C ARG A 523 -11.85 20.09 1.04
N HIS A 524 -13.06 20.29 0.50
CA HIS A 524 -14.14 20.96 1.24
C HIS A 524 -14.59 20.09 2.43
N PRO A 525 -14.99 20.68 3.58
CA PRO A 525 -15.46 19.93 4.76
C PRO A 525 -16.67 19.02 4.50
N ASP A 526 -17.48 19.29 3.49
CA ASP A 526 -18.58 18.41 3.09
C ASP A 526 -18.11 17.10 2.47
N VAL A 527 -16.88 17.09 1.92
CA VAL A 527 -16.24 15.89 1.34
C VAL A 527 -15.34 15.22 2.36
N ASP A 528 -14.44 16.00 2.99
CA ASP A 528 -13.54 15.54 4.06
C ASP A 528 -13.73 16.42 5.31
N PRO A 529 -14.25 15.90 6.42
CA PRO A 529 -14.44 16.67 7.66
C PRO A 529 -13.16 17.34 8.20
N ARG A 530 -11.97 16.88 7.77
CA ARG A 530 -10.67 17.49 8.10
C ARG A 530 -10.29 18.63 7.16
N GLY A 531 -11.01 18.76 6.06
CA GLY A 531 -10.72 19.71 5.00
C GLY A 531 -10.85 21.16 5.45
N LEU A 532 -10.28 22.07 4.69
CA LEU A 532 -10.35 23.51 4.96
C LEU A 532 -11.76 24.04 4.69
N SER A 533 -12.28 24.86 5.59
CA SER A 533 -13.47 25.68 5.28
C SER A 533 -13.15 26.64 4.13
N ASP A 534 -14.17 27.19 3.47
CA ASP A 534 -13.95 28.16 2.40
C ASP A 534 -13.20 29.40 2.88
N GLU A 535 -13.51 29.88 4.08
CA GLU A 535 -12.79 31.00 4.70
C GLU A 535 -11.31 30.69 4.90
N ALA A 536 -10.98 29.47 5.42
CA ALA A 536 -9.61 29.05 5.61
C ALA A 536 -8.90 28.81 4.26
N PHE A 537 -9.60 28.26 3.29
CA PHE A 537 -9.08 28.05 1.94
C PHE A 537 -8.76 29.37 1.24
N ASP A 538 -9.68 30.34 1.26
CA ASP A 538 -9.48 31.68 0.69
C ASP A 538 -8.34 32.46 1.39
N ALA A 539 -8.13 32.22 2.69
CA ALA A 539 -6.98 32.79 3.40
C ALA A 539 -5.63 32.33 2.84
N TYR A 540 -5.54 31.09 2.36
CA TYR A 540 -4.36 30.56 1.67
C TYR A 540 -4.31 30.97 0.20
N PHE A 541 -5.36 30.66 -0.56
CA PHE A 541 -5.37 30.70 -2.03
C PHE A 541 -6.04 31.96 -2.61
N THR A 542 -6.58 32.83 -1.76
CA THR A 542 -7.38 34.00 -2.15
C THR A 542 -8.69 33.59 -2.89
N ALA A 543 -9.56 34.54 -3.16
CA ALA A 543 -10.82 34.27 -3.88
C ALA A 543 -10.72 34.50 -5.40
N ASP A 544 -9.69 35.23 -5.89
CA ASP A 544 -9.64 35.69 -7.28
C ASP A 544 -8.23 35.83 -7.87
N LYS A 545 -7.17 35.80 -7.06
CA LYS A 545 -5.80 35.97 -7.56
C LYS A 545 -5.34 34.69 -8.29
N PRO A 546 -4.46 34.83 -9.29
CA PRO A 546 -3.92 33.65 -9.95
C PRO A 546 -3.20 32.71 -8.97
N VAL A 547 -3.48 31.43 -9.09
CA VAL A 547 -2.83 30.34 -8.35
C VAL A 547 -2.07 29.48 -9.33
N ILE A 548 -0.74 29.47 -9.24
CA ILE A 548 0.13 28.57 -9.98
C ILE A 548 0.42 27.38 -9.09
N PHE A 549 -0.14 26.23 -9.45
CA PHE A 549 -0.07 25.02 -8.63
C PHE A 549 0.84 23.97 -9.26
N ALA A 550 1.99 23.73 -8.66
CA ALA A 550 2.92 22.67 -9.04
C ALA A 550 2.61 21.38 -8.29
N PHE A 551 2.23 20.32 -9.00
CA PHE A 551 1.72 19.09 -8.41
C PHE A 551 2.46 17.85 -8.92
N HIS A 552 2.74 16.92 -8.03
CA HIS A 552 3.43 15.68 -8.33
C HIS A 552 2.63 14.72 -9.24
N GLY A 553 1.32 14.67 -9.06
CA GLY A 553 0.42 13.76 -9.77
C GLY A 553 -0.27 14.39 -10.98
N PHE A 554 -1.32 13.74 -11.44
CA PHE A 554 -2.12 14.22 -12.58
C PHE A 554 -2.93 15.49 -12.21
N GLU A 555 -2.92 16.48 -13.08
CA GLU A 555 -3.60 17.78 -12.90
C GLU A 555 -5.09 17.66 -12.55
N GLY A 556 -5.76 16.58 -13.04
CA GLY A 556 -7.20 16.36 -12.84
C GLY A 556 -7.61 16.32 -11.37
N LEU A 557 -6.77 15.75 -10.50
CA LEU A 557 -7.04 15.67 -9.07
C LEU A 557 -7.11 17.06 -8.41
N ILE A 558 -6.23 17.95 -8.78
CA ILE A 558 -6.24 19.33 -8.25
C ILE A 558 -7.45 20.11 -8.79
N ARG A 559 -7.80 19.92 -10.07
CA ARG A 559 -9.03 20.53 -10.64
C ARG A 559 -10.27 20.09 -9.87
N ASP A 560 -10.37 18.81 -9.54
CA ASP A 560 -11.49 18.27 -8.76
C ASP A 560 -11.56 18.90 -7.36
N ILE A 561 -10.43 18.97 -6.67
CA ILE A 561 -10.35 19.58 -5.33
C ILE A 561 -10.77 21.07 -5.34
N PHE A 562 -10.39 21.81 -6.38
CA PHE A 562 -10.72 23.24 -6.50
C PHE A 562 -12.10 23.52 -7.10
N PHE A 563 -12.78 22.53 -7.66
CA PHE A 563 -14.03 22.72 -8.39
C PHE A 563 -15.12 23.45 -7.57
N ASP A 564 -15.24 23.09 -6.30
CA ASP A 564 -16.22 23.67 -5.39
C ASP A 564 -15.69 24.89 -4.59
N ARG A 565 -14.47 25.37 -4.90
CA ARG A 565 -13.85 26.53 -4.25
C ARG A 565 -14.17 27.83 -4.96
N HIS A 566 -14.00 28.97 -4.28
CA HIS A 566 -14.30 30.28 -4.86
C HIS A 566 -13.32 30.66 -5.98
N ASN A 567 -12.04 30.33 -5.80
CA ASN A 567 -11.01 30.73 -6.74
C ASN A 567 -10.90 29.74 -7.91
N HIS A 568 -11.31 30.20 -9.10
CA HIS A 568 -11.16 29.46 -10.36
C HIS A 568 -10.04 30.01 -11.27
N ASN A 569 -9.26 31.00 -10.80
CA ASN A 569 -8.08 31.48 -11.51
C ASN A 569 -6.89 30.58 -11.21
N LEU A 570 -7.01 29.34 -11.64
CA LEU A 570 -6.12 28.22 -11.28
C LEU A 570 -5.36 27.72 -12.49
N HIS A 571 -4.04 27.76 -12.39
CA HIS A 571 -3.07 27.27 -13.37
C HIS A 571 -2.35 26.07 -12.75
N ILE A 572 -2.65 24.87 -13.24
CA ILE A 572 -2.11 23.63 -12.68
C ILE A 572 -1.02 23.10 -13.59
N HIS A 573 0.11 22.74 -12.99
CA HIS A 573 1.21 22.05 -13.61
C HIS A 573 1.41 20.72 -12.87
N GLY A 574 1.15 19.61 -13.54
CA GLY A 574 1.23 18.26 -12.99
C GLY A 574 1.89 17.30 -13.97
N TYR A 575 2.04 16.05 -13.55
CA TYR A 575 2.57 15.03 -14.43
C TYR A 575 1.71 14.87 -15.69
N ARG A 576 2.39 14.77 -16.84
CA ARG A 576 1.80 14.48 -18.15
C ARG A 576 2.46 13.23 -18.73
N GLU A 577 1.67 12.41 -19.42
CA GLU A 577 2.15 11.19 -20.12
C GLU A 577 3.07 11.52 -21.32
N ASN A 578 4.00 12.45 -21.13
CA ASN A 578 5.03 12.84 -22.10
C ASN A 578 6.42 12.31 -21.71
N GLY A 579 6.47 11.45 -20.67
CA GLY A 579 7.74 10.92 -20.17
C GLY A 579 8.53 10.15 -21.20
N ASP A 580 9.84 10.26 -21.13
CA ASP A 580 10.79 9.61 -22.02
C ASP A 580 12.06 9.22 -21.23
N ILE A 581 13.03 8.63 -21.89
CA ILE A 581 14.39 8.48 -21.38
C ILE A 581 15.13 9.78 -21.69
N THR A 582 15.29 10.61 -20.67
CA THR A 582 15.93 11.92 -20.81
C THR A 582 16.60 12.31 -19.49
N THR A 583 16.95 13.59 -19.26
CA THR A 583 17.52 14.02 -17.99
C THR A 583 16.42 14.28 -16.93
N PRO A 584 16.73 14.23 -15.62
CA PRO A 584 15.75 14.47 -14.57
C PRO A 584 15.04 15.83 -14.68
N PHE A 585 15.74 16.89 -15.09
CA PHE A 585 15.11 18.19 -15.28
C PHE A 585 14.25 18.24 -16.54
N ASP A 586 14.70 17.60 -17.62
CA ASP A 586 13.93 17.57 -18.88
C ASP A 586 12.58 16.85 -18.70
N MET A 587 12.49 15.83 -17.83
CA MET A 587 11.21 15.22 -17.47
C MET A 587 10.22 16.21 -16.85
N ARG A 588 10.72 17.18 -16.06
CA ARG A 588 9.91 18.26 -15.51
C ARG A 588 9.51 19.25 -16.60
N VAL A 589 10.42 19.55 -17.55
CA VAL A 589 10.13 20.38 -18.72
C VAL A 589 9.06 19.76 -19.61
N LEU A 590 9.12 18.45 -19.87
CA LEU A 590 8.10 17.73 -20.65
C LEU A 590 6.69 17.78 -19.99
N SER A 591 6.64 17.94 -18.69
CA SER A 591 5.41 18.12 -17.91
C SER A 591 5.07 19.59 -17.62
N GLU A 592 5.89 20.53 -18.09
CA GLU A 592 5.78 21.98 -17.83
C GLU A 592 5.73 22.33 -16.32
N ILE A 593 6.33 21.50 -15.47
CA ILE A 593 6.39 21.70 -14.02
C ILE A 593 7.72 22.30 -13.58
N ASP A 594 8.60 22.58 -14.52
CA ASP A 594 9.89 23.19 -14.27
C ASP A 594 9.78 24.69 -13.95
N ARG A 595 10.84 25.21 -13.35
CA ARG A 595 10.94 26.62 -12.88
C ARG A 595 10.69 27.68 -13.93
N PHE A 596 11.00 27.40 -15.20
CA PHE A 596 10.86 28.37 -16.28
C PHE A 596 9.40 28.47 -16.71
N HIS A 597 8.69 27.34 -16.88
CA HIS A 597 7.26 27.35 -17.20
C HIS A 597 6.44 27.92 -16.04
N LEU A 598 6.74 27.54 -14.78
CA LEU A 598 6.03 28.07 -13.62
C LEU A 598 6.21 29.61 -13.49
N ALA A 599 7.43 30.11 -13.66
CA ALA A 599 7.69 31.53 -13.61
C ALA A 599 7.05 32.31 -14.78
N GLN A 600 7.08 31.74 -15.99
CA GLN A 600 6.44 32.30 -17.18
C GLN A 600 4.93 32.42 -16.99
N ASP A 601 4.28 31.36 -16.48
CA ASP A 601 2.83 31.35 -16.29
C ASP A 601 2.42 32.36 -15.20
N ALA A 602 3.13 32.41 -14.08
CA ALA A 602 2.90 33.40 -13.03
C ALA A 602 3.02 34.85 -13.54
N ALA A 603 4.05 35.14 -14.33
CA ALA A 603 4.25 36.49 -14.90
C ALA A 603 3.14 36.82 -15.90
N ASN A 604 2.75 35.89 -16.76
CA ASN A 604 1.66 36.10 -17.72
C ASN A 604 0.32 36.34 -17.04
N ALA A 605 0.02 35.58 -15.97
CA ALA A 605 -1.22 35.70 -15.23
C ALA A 605 -1.37 37.09 -14.54
N VAL A 606 -0.26 37.67 -14.10
CA VAL A 606 -0.27 38.97 -13.42
C VAL A 606 -0.13 40.18 -14.39
N TYR A 607 0.80 40.09 -15.33
CA TYR A 607 1.19 41.23 -16.16
C TYR A 607 0.68 41.16 -17.61
N GLY A 608 0.15 40.03 -18.06
CA GLY A 608 -0.35 39.87 -19.43
C GLY A 608 0.70 40.16 -20.49
N GLU A 609 0.38 41.08 -21.43
CA GLU A 609 1.29 41.45 -22.53
C GLU A 609 2.61 42.11 -22.04
N GLU A 610 2.64 42.71 -20.87
CA GLU A 610 3.86 43.32 -20.31
C GLU A 610 4.92 42.26 -19.95
N ALA A 611 4.50 41.01 -19.71
CA ALA A 611 5.40 39.88 -19.46
C ALA A 611 6.00 39.28 -20.75
N SER A 612 5.60 39.70 -21.96
CA SER A 612 5.95 39.02 -23.22
C SER A 612 7.46 38.85 -23.44
N ALA A 613 8.26 39.85 -23.11
CA ALA A 613 9.73 39.79 -23.22
C ALA A 613 10.35 38.78 -22.23
N PHE A 614 9.79 38.69 -21.03
CA PHE A 614 10.20 37.70 -20.03
C PHE A 614 9.78 36.29 -20.45
N SER A 615 8.56 36.11 -20.93
CA SER A 615 8.03 34.83 -21.42
C SER A 615 8.86 34.29 -22.59
N GLN A 616 9.24 35.17 -23.52
CA GLN A 616 10.13 34.80 -24.62
C GLN A 616 11.48 34.31 -24.10
N LYS A 617 12.06 35.00 -23.11
CA LYS A 617 13.34 34.61 -22.50
C LYS A 617 13.23 33.22 -21.83
N MET A 618 12.13 32.93 -21.13
CA MET A 618 11.92 31.60 -20.52
C MET A 618 11.84 30.49 -21.59
N THR A 619 11.11 30.74 -22.67
CA THR A 619 11.04 29.81 -23.81
C THR A 619 12.42 29.59 -24.45
N GLU A 620 13.18 30.65 -24.67
CA GLU A 620 14.55 30.56 -25.21
C GLU A 620 15.49 29.76 -24.27
N THR A 621 15.27 29.85 -22.94
CA THR A 621 16.05 29.07 -21.98
C THR A 621 15.71 27.57 -22.04
N VAL A 622 14.43 27.22 -22.19
CA VAL A 622 13.99 25.84 -22.39
C VAL A 622 14.53 25.28 -23.72
N ASP A 623 14.48 26.07 -24.82
CA ASP A 623 15.03 25.65 -26.11
C ASP A 623 16.56 25.44 -26.02
N PHE A 624 17.26 26.30 -25.28
CA PHE A 624 18.68 26.12 -24.99
C PHE A 624 18.95 24.85 -24.20
N HIS A 625 18.15 24.55 -23.18
CA HIS A 625 18.24 23.32 -22.39
C HIS A 625 18.07 22.08 -23.29
N HIS A 626 17.04 22.03 -24.12
CA HIS A 626 16.83 20.93 -25.06
C HIS A 626 18.02 20.73 -26.04
N LYS A 627 18.66 21.79 -26.45
CA LYS A 627 19.87 21.69 -27.28
C LYS A 627 21.05 21.17 -26.46
N PHE A 628 21.23 21.70 -25.25
CA PHE A 628 22.33 21.33 -24.36
C PHE A 628 22.32 19.86 -24.00
N ILE A 629 21.15 19.29 -23.62
CA ILE A 629 21.04 17.87 -23.28
C ILE A 629 21.33 16.96 -24.47
N ARG A 630 20.97 17.37 -25.70
CA ARG A 630 21.30 16.59 -26.91
C ARG A 630 22.79 16.56 -27.20
N GLU A 631 23.51 17.62 -26.84
CA GLU A 631 24.95 17.75 -27.09
C GLU A 631 25.79 17.14 -25.94
N ASN A 632 25.31 17.22 -24.70
CA ASN A 632 26.09 16.88 -23.50
C ASN A 632 25.55 15.67 -22.70
N GLY A 633 24.28 15.33 -22.82
CA GLY A 633 23.63 14.25 -22.05
C GLY A 633 23.39 14.61 -20.58
N GLU A 634 23.44 15.89 -20.23
CA GLU A 634 23.31 16.42 -18.87
C GLU A 634 22.38 17.64 -18.86
N ASP A 635 21.81 17.97 -17.71
CA ASP A 635 21.06 19.20 -17.51
C ASP A 635 21.96 20.44 -17.54
N ILE A 636 21.40 21.61 -17.84
CA ILE A 636 22.18 22.85 -17.87
C ILE A 636 22.74 23.20 -16.48
N PRO A 637 23.96 23.80 -16.40
CA PRO A 637 24.61 24.11 -15.12
C PRO A 637 23.75 24.98 -14.20
N GLU A 638 22.98 25.91 -14.74
CA GLU A 638 22.09 26.79 -13.98
C GLU A 638 21.02 26.03 -13.19
N VAL A 639 20.60 24.84 -13.65
CA VAL A 639 19.69 23.95 -12.97
C VAL A 639 20.43 23.09 -11.97
N MET A 640 21.53 22.48 -12.39
CA MET A 640 22.33 21.55 -11.57
C MET A 640 22.96 22.22 -10.35
N GLU A 641 23.40 23.48 -10.49
CA GLU A 641 24.09 24.24 -9.45
C GLU A 641 23.15 25.17 -8.68
N TRP A 642 21.85 25.16 -8.99
CA TRP A 642 20.90 26.07 -8.35
C TRP A 642 20.84 25.86 -6.84
N LYS A 643 20.89 26.98 -6.12
CA LYS A 643 20.72 27.08 -4.68
C LYS A 643 19.71 28.17 -4.35
N TRP A 644 18.98 27.95 -3.27
CA TRP A 644 18.12 29.00 -2.74
C TRP A 644 18.95 30.22 -2.33
N GLU A 645 18.53 31.39 -2.76
CA GLU A 645 19.06 32.69 -2.33
C GLU A 645 17.94 33.41 -1.58
N ALA A 646 18.24 33.95 -0.39
CA ALA A 646 17.26 34.72 0.36
C ALA A 646 16.69 35.86 -0.46
N LEU A 647 15.40 36.08 -0.35
CA LEU A 647 14.71 37.21 -1.00
C LEU A 647 15.00 38.46 -0.16
N GLU A 648 15.97 39.34 -0.63
CA GLU A 648 16.36 40.59 0.04
C GLU A 648 15.49 41.78 -0.43
#